data_f087653598cd241205ae95c8ad3632f3
#
_entry.id   f087653598cd241205ae95c8ad3632f3
#
_cell.length_a   1.000
_cell.length_b   1.000
_cell.length_c   1.000
_cell.angle_alpha   90.00
_cell.angle_beta   90.00
_cell.angle_gamma   90.00
#
_symmetry.space_group_name_H-M   'P 1'
#
loop_
_entity.id
_entity.type
_entity.pdbx_description
1 polymer ?
#
loop_
_entity_poly.entity_id
_entity_poly.type
_entity_poly.pdbx_seq_one_letter_code
_entity_poly.pdbx_strand_id
1 'polypeptide(L)'
;NSITTSKYNILTFIPLSLFEQFHRMANLYFLFIIILQTIPAISTLPWFAIMLPLLFLLVIRGIRDLIDDIVRHRSDKAINNRPCEILKGQSFCMEKWKDIQTGDIVRIQKNDYVPADLFLLKSSEPSSLCYVETADIDGETNLKFKQALMVTHQGLSTEESLSNFVGKVICEEPNSNMHTFIGTLEWNGEKYPLDNDCILLRGCRIRNTETCYGLVIYAGFDTKIMRNGGKVRVKKTKLEKMMNILVIIIFGMLIICAAVLAIIAGYRSAWFKGKHSYIPPLAENDTPAYTAFLVFWGYVILLSTIVPMSMYITLELIHLIHNMFINWDEDMYSTKKNTAANARSSSLNDVLGQVEYVFSDKTGTLTQNIMTFKKCCINGKTYVIQSTMQHCRDLWVIEPLKVWNKYADKNFQFYDQSLLDMVCENKDGVYREFFRVLALCHTVMVERNGGEIIYKAASPDEEALVTAARNVGYVFLSRTQDTMTVNELGEERTYRVLAFLDFSSVRKRMSILVKDPDGKIKLYTKGADDVILRRLHSECSSYEITEKALAMFAHDTLRTLCVACKDVDIPVYTAWSKRYHQASVTLQNRTALLERVYDELETDLQLLGATAIEDKLQDKVPETIQLLKDGNMKVWVLTGDKQETAINIGFSCRLLSDDMEILDEEQIRILGTKIQKQGKLLLLRKCFNWKRNQKKQEDSLKEWAFVDLASQCQTVICCRVTPKQKSMVVQLVKKHKRATTLAIGDGANDVNMIKTADIGVGISGLEGTQAVQSSDFSIAQFCFLQRLLFIHGRWSYLRITKFFKYFFYKTFANVLGHVWFGFFNGFTALTLYDSWYISLYAIMFTSFPVLSLAVLEQDVTAEISLLSPELYRVGQSGSLFTYK
;
A
#
# COMPACT_ATOMS: atom_id res chain seq x y z
N ASN A 1 -23.23 11.55 -5.22
CA ASN A 1 -21.96 11.17 -4.58
C ASN A 1 -21.95 9.67 -4.18
N SER A 2 -22.73 8.83 -4.88
CA SER A 2 -22.81 7.39 -4.66
C SER A 2 -21.53 6.67 -5.10
N ILE A 3 -21.05 5.74 -4.29
CA ILE A 3 -19.96 4.83 -4.65
C ILE A 3 -20.50 3.40 -4.73
N THR A 4 -20.07 2.67 -5.77
CA THR A 4 -20.35 1.25 -5.95
C THR A 4 -19.05 0.53 -6.25
N THR A 5 -18.57 -0.27 -5.28
CA THR A 5 -17.41 -1.16 -5.46
C THR A 5 -17.85 -2.60 -5.68
N SER A 6 -19.11 -2.90 -5.42
CA SER A 6 -19.75 -4.18 -5.72
C SER A 6 -19.76 -4.45 -7.22
N LYS A 7 -19.57 -5.72 -7.56
CA LYS A 7 -19.39 -6.18 -8.94
C LYS A 7 -20.72 -6.56 -9.60
N TYR A 8 -21.66 -7.08 -8.82
CA TYR A 8 -22.90 -7.64 -9.29
C TYR A 8 -24.11 -6.94 -8.68
N ASN A 9 -25.21 -6.92 -9.42
CA ASN A 9 -26.54 -6.63 -8.93
C ASN A 9 -27.35 -7.94 -8.80
N ILE A 10 -28.45 -7.95 -8.05
CA ILE A 10 -29.28 -9.13 -7.83
C ILE A 10 -29.67 -9.81 -9.18
N LEU A 11 -30.01 -9.01 -10.19
CA LEU A 11 -30.41 -9.53 -11.51
C LEU A 11 -29.21 -9.98 -12.38
N THR A 12 -28.05 -9.33 -12.22
CA THR A 12 -26.87 -9.59 -13.07
C THR A 12 -25.94 -10.63 -12.47
N PHE A 13 -26.11 -11.01 -11.23
CA PHE A 13 -25.22 -11.93 -10.52
C PHE A 13 -25.10 -13.29 -11.26
N ILE A 14 -26.22 -13.95 -11.50
CA ILE A 14 -26.22 -15.29 -12.14
C ILE A 14 -25.60 -15.25 -13.54
N PRO A 15 -26.07 -14.38 -14.49
CA PRO A 15 -25.51 -14.40 -15.85
C PRO A 15 -24.05 -13.97 -15.91
N LEU A 16 -23.64 -12.96 -15.17
CA LEU A 16 -22.25 -12.50 -15.19
C LEU A 16 -21.29 -13.45 -14.48
N SER A 17 -21.69 -14.00 -13.32
CA SER A 17 -20.89 -14.99 -12.61
C SER A 17 -20.71 -16.27 -13.45
N LEU A 18 -21.77 -16.77 -14.08
CA LEU A 18 -21.67 -17.91 -15.00
C LEU A 18 -20.77 -17.58 -16.20
N PHE A 19 -20.94 -16.43 -16.83
CA PHE A 19 -20.10 -16.01 -17.94
C PHE A 19 -18.62 -15.98 -17.55
N GLU A 20 -18.26 -15.43 -16.38
CA GLU A 20 -16.89 -15.42 -15.89
C GLU A 20 -16.36 -16.81 -15.57
N GLN A 21 -17.19 -17.69 -15.00
CA GLN A 21 -16.80 -19.06 -14.71
C GLN A 21 -16.56 -19.89 -15.97
N PHE A 22 -17.32 -19.65 -17.06
CA PHE A 22 -17.12 -20.30 -18.36
C PHE A 22 -15.96 -19.71 -19.18
N HIS A 23 -15.34 -18.62 -18.75
CA HIS A 23 -14.05 -18.17 -19.32
C HIS A 23 -12.86 -19.09 -18.99
N ARG A 24 -13.02 -20.03 -18.06
CA ARG A 24 -12.02 -21.06 -17.78
C ARG A 24 -12.18 -22.21 -18.76
N MET A 25 -11.09 -22.56 -19.45
CA MET A 25 -11.09 -23.62 -20.48
C MET A 25 -11.62 -24.97 -19.97
N ALA A 26 -11.34 -25.30 -18.70
CA ALA A 26 -11.84 -26.53 -18.10
C ALA A 26 -13.37 -26.61 -18.05
N ASN A 27 -14.05 -25.53 -17.65
CA ASN A 27 -15.52 -25.53 -17.57
C ASN A 27 -16.14 -25.64 -18.98
N LEU A 28 -15.52 -25.00 -19.98
CA LEU A 28 -15.93 -25.13 -21.39
C LEU A 28 -15.76 -26.55 -21.90
N TYR A 29 -14.64 -27.19 -21.53
CA TYR A 29 -14.39 -28.60 -21.85
C TYR A 29 -15.48 -29.52 -21.26
N PHE A 30 -15.80 -29.36 -19.96
CA PHE A 30 -16.85 -30.19 -19.34
C PHE A 30 -18.23 -29.94 -19.95
N LEU A 31 -18.57 -28.70 -20.27
CA LEU A 31 -19.81 -28.40 -20.98
C LEU A 31 -19.88 -29.11 -22.34
N PHE A 32 -18.78 -29.11 -23.10
CA PHE A 32 -18.68 -29.81 -24.37
C PHE A 32 -18.92 -31.34 -24.21
N ILE A 33 -18.30 -31.95 -23.20
CA ILE A 33 -18.50 -33.39 -22.91
C ILE A 33 -19.94 -33.70 -22.50
N ILE A 34 -20.59 -32.84 -21.70
CA ILE A 34 -22.00 -33.01 -21.33
C ILE A 34 -22.90 -32.96 -22.57
N ILE A 35 -22.66 -32.04 -23.49
CA ILE A 35 -23.42 -31.96 -24.73
C ILE A 35 -23.27 -33.27 -25.55
N LEU A 36 -22.07 -33.83 -25.62
CA LEU A 36 -21.86 -35.12 -26.29
C LEU A 36 -22.60 -36.26 -25.60
N GLN A 37 -22.67 -36.28 -24.28
CA GLN A 37 -23.36 -37.30 -23.50
C GLN A 37 -24.89 -37.25 -23.65
N THR A 38 -25.47 -36.17 -24.10
CA THR A 38 -26.92 -36.09 -24.34
C THR A 38 -27.37 -36.85 -25.62
N ILE A 39 -26.42 -37.22 -26.47
CA ILE A 39 -26.71 -37.96 -27.71
C ILE A 39 -26.73 -39.48 -27.44
N PRO A 40 -27.88 -40.15 -27.47
CA PRO A 40 -28.00 -41.56 -27.06
C PRO A 40 -27.13 -42.54 -27.88
N ALA A 41 -26.85 -42.22 -29.14
CA ALA A 41 -26.07 -43.08 -30.02
C ALA A 41 -24.58 -43.20 -29.68
N ILE A 42 -24.02 -42.21 -28.94
CA ILE A 42 -22.60 -42.16 -28.62
C ILE A 42 -22.36 -42.14 -27.10
N SER A 43 -23.40 -42.00 -26.30
CA SER A 43 -23.30 -41.87 -24.85
C SER A 43 -22.84 -43.21 -24.26
N THR A 44 -21.66 -43.21 -23.61
CA THR A 44 -21.12 -44.36 -22.82
C THR A 44 -21.32 -44.20 -21.33
N LEU A 45 -21.59 -42.97 -20.86
CA LEU A 45 -21.81 -42.65 -19.46
C LEU A 45 -23.11 -41.85 -19.31
N PRO A 46 -23.82 -41.95 -18.18
CA PRO A 46 -25.01 -41.15 -17.93
C PRO A 46 -24.68 -39.66 -17.94
N TRP A 47 -25.49 -38.84 -18.60
CA TRP A 47 -25.26 -37.40 -18.74
C TRP A 47 -25.15 -36.64 -17.40
N PHE A 48 -25.85 -37.12 -16.36
CA PHE A 48 -25.80 -36.54 -15.03
C PHE A 48 -24.47 -36.79 -14.29
N ALA A 49 -23.67 -37.79 -14.68
CA ALA A 49 -22.42 -38.16 -14.03
C ALA A 49 -21.37 -37.04 -14.04
N ILE A 50 -21.35 -36.23 -15.11
CA ILE A 50 -20.47 -35.06 -15.22
C ILE A 50 -21.24 -33.78 -14.90
N MET A 51 -22.52 -33.70 -15.18
CA MET A 51 -23.32 -32.50 -14.95
C MET A 51 -23.44 -32.18 -13.46
N LEU A 52 -23.67 -33.17 -12.61
CA LEU A 52 -23.85 -32.97 -11.17
C LEU A 52 -22.58 -32.37 -10.47
N PRO A 53 -21.37 -32.92 -10.70
CA PRO A 53 -20.14 -32.31 -10.17
C PRO A 53 -19.85 -30.94 -10.76
N LEU A 54 -20.16 -30.68 -12.04
CA LEU A 54 -19.99 -29.35 -12.62
C LEU A 54 -20.91 -28.34 -11.93
N LEU A 55 -22.18 -28.67 -11.76
CA LEU A 55 -23.15 -27.85 -11.07
C LEU A 55 -22.66 -27.54 -9.65
N PHE A 56 -22.18 -28.55 -8.93
CA PHE A 56 -21.62 -28.40 -7.57
C PHE A 56 -20.43 -27.44 -7.56
N LEU A 57 -19.51 -27.55 -8.50
CA LEU A 57 -18.37 -26.65 -8.64
C LEU A 57 -18.82 -25.20 -8.92
N LEU A 58 -19.76 -25.02 -9.84
CA LEU A 58 -20.29 -23.70 -10.20
C LEU A 58 -21.03 -23.06 -9.01
N VAL A 59 -21.78 -23.86 -8.25
CA VAL A 59 -22.49 -23.40 -7.04
C VAL A 59 -21.52 -22.99 -5.94
N ILE A 60 -20.50 -23.79 -5.62
CA ILE A 60 -19.49 -23.43 -4.61
C ILE A 60 -18.80 -22.10 -4.96
N ARG A 61 -18.37 -21.96 -6.21
CA ARG A 61 -17.76 -20.72 -6.67
C ARG A 61 -18.74 -19.56 -6.65
N GLY A 62 -19.97 -19.80 -7.09
CA GLY A 62 -21.03 -18.80 -7.03
C GLY A 62 -21.33 -18.32 -5.61
N ILE A 63 -21.38 -19.23 -4.64
CA ILE A 63 -21.56 -18.89 -3.22
C ILE A 63 -20.38 -18.05 -2.71
N ARG A 64 -19.14 -18.42 -3.05
CA ARG A 64 -17.96 -17.63 -2.67
C ARG A 64 -18.04 -16.22 -3.26
N ASP A 65 -18.27 -16.10 -4.56
CA ASP A 65 -18.37 -14.82 -5.25
C ASP A 65 -19.51 -13.96 -4.70
N LEU A 66 -20.61 -14.62 -4.27
CA LEU A 66 -21.74 -13.96 -3.61
C LEU A 66 -21.37 -13.42 -2.23
N ILE A 67 -20.67 -14.20 -1.41
CA ILE A 67 -20.21 -13.77 -0.08
C ILE A 67 -19.29 -12.56 -0.20
N ASP A 68 -18.31 -12.64 -1.11
CA ASP A 68 -17.37 -11.53 -1.36
C ASP A 68 -18.10 -10.26 -1.82
N ASP A 69 -19.11 -10.40 -2.67
CA ASP A 69 -19.88 -9.26 -3.18
C ASP A 69 -20.83 -8.68 -2.13
N ILE A 70 -21.44 -9.52 -1.27
CA ILE A 70 -22.25 -9.08 -0.12
C ILE A 70 -21.41 -8.24 0.84
N VAL A 71 -20.16 -8.64 1.12
CA VAL A 71 -19.25 -7.86 1.97
C VAL A 71 -18.98 -6.49 1.34
N ARG A 72 -18.75 -6.44 0.02
CA ARG A 72 -18.59 -5.17 -0.71
C ARG A 72 -19.86 -4.31 -0.66
N HIS A 73 -21.02 -4.89 -0.90
CA HIS A 73 -22.31 -4.20 -0.80
C HIS A 73 -22.55 -3.61 0.59
N ARG A 74 -22.20 -4.36 1.66
CA ARG A 74 -22.31 -3.84 3.04
C ARG A 74 -21.37 -2.68 3.28
N SER A 75 -20.13 -2.75 2.79
CA SER A 75 -19.16 -1.66 2.88
C SER A 75 -19.65 -0.42 2.10
N ASP A 76 -20.09 -0.60 0.85
CA ASP A 76 -20.63 0.48 0.03
C ASP A 76 -21.85 1.14 0.72
N LYS A 77 -22.76 0.33 1.27
CA LYS A 77 -23.94 0.81 1.99
C LYS A 77 -23.57 1.59 3.25
N ALA A 78 -22.56 1.14 3.99
CA ALA A 78 -22.07 1.82 5.19
C ALA A 78 -21.51 3.20 4.86
N ILE A 79 -20.75 3.34 3.76
CA ILE A 79 -20.17 4.60 3.33
C ILE A 79 -21.26 5.53 2.75
N ASN A 80 -22.10 5.02 1.86
CA ASN A 80 -23.12 5.80 1.15
C ASN A 80 -24.21 6.33 2.08
N ASN A 81 -24.48 5.65 3.20
CA ASN A 81 -25.50 6.05 4.17
C ASN A 81 -24.97 6.90 5.34
N ARG A 82 -23.68 7.30 5.35
CA ARG A 82 -23.17 8.23 6.35
C ARG A 82 -23.95 9.53 6.29
N PRO A 83 -24.36 10.11 7.45
CA PRO A 83 -25.07 11.37 7.49
C PRO A 83 -24.14 12.54 7.19
N CYS A 84 -24.66 13.60 6.59
CA CYS A 84 -24.02 14.90 6.44
C CYS A 84 -25.07 16.01 6.38
N GLU A 85 -24.67 17.23 6.66
CA GLU A 85 -25.54 18.38 6.64
C GLU A 85 -25.36 19.16 5.34
N ILE A 86 -26.43 19.25 4.54
CA ILE A 86 -26.47 19.97 3.26
C ILE A 86 -27.40 21.14 3.36
N LEU A 87 -27.01 22.28 2.80
CA LEU A 87 -27.83 23.48 2.72
C LEU A 87 -28.95 23.29 1.66
N LYS A 88 -30.20 23.27 2.09
CA LYS A 88 -31.40 23.27 1.22
C LYS A 88 -32.28 24.48 1.52
N GLY A 89 -32.31 25.38 0.56
CA GLY A 89 -32.97 26.66 0.78
C GLY A 89 -32.25 27.51 1.84
N GLN A 90 -32.89 27.80 2.95
CA GLN A 90 -32.34 28.63 4.03
C GLN A 90 -31.86 27.85 5.26
N SER A 91 -31.96 26.54 5.26
CA SER A 91 -31.59 25.70 6.41
C SER A 91 -30.74 24.50 6.05
N PHE A 92 -29.90 24.03 7.00
CA PHE A 92 -29.14 22.80 6.87
C PHE A 92 -30.00 21.59 7.22
N CYS A 93 -30.10 20.64 6.30
CA CYS A 93 -30.81 19.37 6.46
C CYS A 93 -29.88 18.20 6.50
N MET A 94 -30.19 17.20 7.35
CA MET A 94 -29.44 15.96 7.40
C MET A 94 -29.77 15.08 6.19
N GLU A 95 -28.75 14.81 5.36
CA GLU A 95 -28.86 13.97 4.18
C GLU A 95 -27.80 12.88 4.21
N LYS A 96 -27.87 11.93 3.27
CA LYS A 96 -26.88 10.86 3.14
C LYS A 96 -25.81 11.23 2.14
N TRP A 97 -24.60 10.72 2.34
CA TRP A 97 -23.48 10.96 1.42
C TRP A 97 -23.80 10.68 -0.05
N LYS A 98 -24.61 9.63 -0.33
CA LYS A 98 -25.00 9.29 -1.69
C LYS A 98 -25.82 10.39 -2.39
N ASP A 99 -26.54 11.20 -1.63
CA ASP A 99 -27.50 12.18 -2.15
C ASP A 99 -26.85 13.54 -2.44
N ILE A 100 -25.58 13.75 -2.04
CA ILE A 100 -24.78 14.93 -2.32
C ILE A 100 -24.54 15.08 -3.83
N GLN A 101 -24.74 16.28 -4.35
CA GLN A 101 -24.50 16.64 -5.75
C GLN A 101 -23.41 17.72 -5.86
N THR A 102 -22.83 17.86 -7.05
CA THR A 102 -21.89 18.95 -7.36
C THR A 102 -22.65 20.28 -7.31
N GLY A 103 -22.11 21.26 -6.58
CA GLY A 103 -22.73 22.56 -6.34
C GLY A 103 -23.46 22.69 -5.00
N ASP A 104 -23.63 21.59 -4.24
CA ASP A 104 -24.19 21.65 -2.90
C ASP A 104 -23.22 22.31 -1.91
N ILE A 105 -23.74 23.02 -0.92
CA ILE A 105 -22.97 23.53 0.22
C ILE A 105 -23.16 22.58 1.38
N VAL A 106 -22.05 22.05 1.90
CA VAL A 106 -22.00 21.07 2.99
C VAL A 106 -21.40 21.71 4.24
N ARG A 107 -22.03 21.47 5.39
CA ARG A 107 -21.47 21.80 6.71
C ARG A 107 -20.85 20.55 7.30
N ILE A 108 -19.59 20.67 7.74
CA ILE A 108 -18.85 19.58 8.34
C ILE A 108 -18.42 20.00 9.73
N GLN A 109 -18.62 19.11 10.71
CA GLN A 109 -18.28 19.33 12.11
C GLN A 109 -16.93 18.69 12.46
N LYS A 110 -16.40 19.06 13.60
CA LYS A 110 -15.19 18.50 14.18
C LYS A 110 -15.28 16.97 14.28
N ASN A 111 -14.23 16.30 13.86
CA ASN A 111 -14.09 14.85 13.78
C ASN A 111 -14.91 14.17 12.67
N ASP A 112 -15.64 14.88 11.85
CA ASP A 112 -16.34 14.33 10.71
C ASP A 112 -15.42 14.13 9.50
N TYR A 113 -15.80 13.19 8.64
CA TYR A 113 -15.13 12.95 7.37
C TYR A 113 -15.69 13.83 6.26
N VAL A 114 -14.83 14.31 5.41
CA VAL A 114 -15.17 15.07 4.20
C VAL A 114 -15.85 14.14 3.17
N PRO A 115 -17.12 14.40 2.78
CA PRO A 115 -17.90 13.45 1.97
C PRO A 115 -17.58 13.47 0.47
N ALA A 116 -17.00 14.56 -0.04
CA ALA A 116 -16.71 14.82 -1.45
C ALA A 116 -15.51 15.77 -1.54
N ASP A 117 -14.99 16.06 -2.73
CA ASP A 117 -13.98 17.10 -2.87
C ASP A 117 -14.65 18.46 -2.82
N LEU A 118 -14.31 19.26 -1.80
CA LEU A 118 -14.98 20.51 -1.46
C LEU A 118 -14.05 21.70 -1.62
N PHE A 119 -14.56 22.80 -2.17
CA PHE A 119 -13.94 24.11 -2.05
C PHE A 119 -14.34 24.72 -0.69
N LEU A 120 -13.36 25.05 0.14
CA LEU A 120 -13.58 25.62 1.47
C LEU A 120 -14.04 27.07 1.37
N LEU A 121 -15.29 27.33 1.73
CA LEU A 121 -15.89 28.66 1.72
C LEU A 121 -15.60 29.42 3.03
N LYS A 122 -15.76 28.74 4.17
CA LYS A 122 -15.65 29.33 5.49
C LYS A 122 -15.21 28.32 6.52
N SER A 123 -14.46 28.76 7.52
CA SER A 123 -14.08 27.99 8.71
C SER A 123 -14.49 28.74 9.97
N SER A 124 -14.67 28.05 11.09
CA SER A 124 -14.88 28.65 12.41
C SER A 124 -13.63 29.31 12.98
N GLU A 125 -12.46 28.97 12.45
CA GLU A 125 -11.19 29.50 12.93
C GLU A 125 -10.95 30.95 12.45
N PRO A 126 -10.32 31.82 13.28
CA PRO A 126 -10.23 33.27 13.00
C PRO A 126 -9.47 33.61 11.71
N SER A 127 -8.52 32.80 11.32
CA SER A 127 -7.64 33.02 10.13
C SER A 127 -8.14 32.32 8.88
N SER A 128 -9.41 31.93 8.80
CA SER A 128 -9.98 31.11 7.71
C SER A 128 -9.32 29.73 7.55
N LEU A 129 -8.55 29.29 8.53
CA LEU A 129 -7.83 28.01 8.53
C LEU A 129 -8.77 26.88 8.90
N CYS A 130 -8.57 25.73 8.28
CA CYS A 130 -9.22 24.48 8.60
C CYS A 130 -8.16 23.38 8.74
N TYR A 131 -8.16 22.70 9.87
CA TYR A 131 -7.20 21.63 10.14
C TYR A 131 -7.78 20.29 9.73
N VAL A 132 -7.03 19.58 8.89
CA VAL A 132 -7.44 18.28 8.34
C VAL A 132 -6.38 17.21 8.61
N GLU A 133 -6.85 16.04 8.95
CA GLU A 133 -6.06 14.81 9.05
C GLU A 133 -6.24 14.02 7.75
N THR A 134 -5.15 13.63 7.11
CA THR A 134 -5.16 12.90 5.83
C THR A 134 -4.77 11.43 5.97
N ALA A 135 -4.79 10.88 7.20
CA ALA A 135 -4.38 9.52 7.50
C ALA A 135 -5.04 8.47 6.59
N ASP A 136 -6.34 8.61 6.32
CA ASP A 136 -7.07 7.70 5.42
C ASP A 136 -6.69 7.85 3.94
N ILE A 137 -5.91 8.89 3.57
CA ILE A 137 -5.54 9.19 2.18
C ILE A 137 -4.07 8.85 1.89
N ASP A 138 -3.15 9.37 2.69
CA ASP A 138 -1.71 9.28 2.49
C ASP A 138 -0.95 8.53 3.60
N GLY A 139 -1.68 8.07 4.63
CA GLY A 139 -1.10 7.38 5.78
C GLY A 139 -0.39 8.31 6.76
N GLU A 140 -0.48 9.64 6.57
CA GLU A 140 0.13 10.61 7.46
C GLU A 140 -0.88 11.07 8.52
N THR A 141 -0.57 10.84 9.78
CA THR A 141 -1.39 11.30 10.94
C THR A 141 -1.23 12.78 11.25
N ASN A 142 -0.34 13.44 10.51
CA ASN A 142 -0.05 14.85 10.67
C ASN A 142 -1.25 15.72 10.32
N LEU A 143 -1.46 16.77 11.12
CA LEU A 143 -2.45 17.78 10.80
C LEU A 143 -1.95 18.68 9.66
N LYS A 144 -2.67 18.67 8.55
CA LYS A 144 -2.48 19.62 7.46
C LYS A 144 -3.47 20.76 7.63
N PHE A 145 -3.09 21.96 7.23
CA PHE A 145 -4.01 23.09 7.22
C PHE A 145 -4.48 23.38 5.80
N LYS A 146 -5.71 23.77 5.68
CA LYS A 146 -6.35 24.30 4.48
C LYS A 146 -6.89 25.68 4.80
N GLN A 147 -6.93 26.57 3.83
CA GLN A 147 -7.33 27.97 4.07
C GLN A 147 -8.44 28.38 3.10
N ALA A 148 -9.54 28.88 3.64
CA ALA A 148 -10.56 29.52 2.82
C ALA A 148 -10.08 30.90 2.32
N LEU A 149 -10.59 31.33 1.19
CA LEU A 149 -10.32 32.68 0.71
C LEU A 149 -10.85 33.70 1.74
N MET A 150 -10.05 34.70 2.06
CA MET A 150 -10.46 35.74 3.04
C MET A 150 -11.74 36.46 2.62
N VAL A 151 -11.91 36.65 1.32
CA VAL A 151 -13.11 37.29 0.77
C VAL A 151 -14.37 36.47 1.06
N THR A 152 -14.34 35.16 0.82
CA THR A 152 -15.48 34.27 1.13
C THR A 152 -15.69 34.12 2.62
N HIS A 153 -14.61 34.02 3.40
CA HIS A 153 -14.68 33.87 4.85
C HIS A 153 -15.33 35.09 5.53
N GLN A 154 -15.01 36.31 5.10
CA GLN A 154 -15.58 37.55 5.63
C GLN A 154 -16.98 37.83 5.06
N GLY A 155 -17.21 37.61 3.74
CA GLY A 155 -18.47 37.87 3.06
C GLY A 155 -19.61 36.93 3.44
N LEU A 156 -19.25 35.69 3.86
CA LEU A 156 -20.24 34.65 4.20
C LEU A 156 -20.31 34.44 5.74
N SER A 157 -20.54 35.53 6.49
CA SER A 157 -20.54 35.49 7.95
C SER A 157 -21.74 34.77 8.56
N THR A 158 -22.89 34.78 7.92
CA THR A 158 -24.17 34.17 8.42
C THR A 158 -24.65 33.03 7.53
N GLU A 159 -25.53 32.18 8.06
CA GLU A 159 -26.16 31.10 7.27
C GLU A 159 -27.04 31.64 6.14
N GLU A 160 -27.65 32.80 6.35
CA GLU A 160 -28.42 33.51 5.30
C GLU A 160 -27.51 33.98 4.15
N SER A 161 -26.29 34.45 4.45
CA SER A 161 -25.33 34.82 3.41
C SER A 161 -24.83 33.63 2.61
N LEU A 162 -24.71 32.44 3.24
CA LEU A 162 -24.40 31.19 2.58
C LEU A 162 -25.54 30.73 1.65
N SER A 163 -26.82 30.90 2.06
CA SER A 163 -27.97 30.56 1.21
C SER A 163 -28.08 31.44 -0.02
N ASN A 164 -27.66 32.71 0.10
CA ASN A 164 -27.68 33.70 -0.98
C ASN A 164 -26.38 33.74 -1.79
N PHE A 165 -25.46 32.78 -1.56
CA PHE A 165 -24.21 32.72 -2.28
C PHE A 165 -24.44 32.37 -3.76
N VAL A 166 -24.14 33.35 -4.64
CA VAL A 166 -24.16 33.17 -6.09
C VAL A 166 -22.76 33.39 -6.61
N GLY A 167 -22.01 32.32 -6.73
CA GLY A 167 -20.64 32.29 -7.26
C GLY A 167 -20.52 31.27 -8.38
N LYS A 168 -19.58 31.49 -9.31
CA LYS A 168 -19.25 30.56 -10.37
C LYS A 168 -17.83 30.06 -10.16
N VAL A 169 -17.66 28.73 -9.99
CA VAL A 169 -16.34 28.08 -9.91
C VAL A 169 -16.02 27.43 -11.23
N ILE A 170 -14.89 27.83 -11.82
CA ILE A 170 -14.33 27.22 -13.03
C ILE A 170 -13.10 26.45 -12.58
N CYS A 171 -13.06 25.12 -12.79
CA CYS A 171 -11.97 24.25 -12.35
C CYS A 171 -11.54 23.27 -13.44
N GLU A 172 -10.38 22.66 -13.23
CA GLU A 172 -9.86 21.58 -14.08
C GLU A 172 -10.82 20.40 -14.19
N GLU A 173 -10.71 19.60 -15.25
CA GLU A 173 -11.46 18.34 -15.34
C GLU A 173 -11.05 17.37 -14.21
N PRO A 174 -11.96 16.46 -13.77
CA PRO A 174 -11.66 15.48 -12.74
C PRO A 174 -10.42 14.67 -13.08
N ASN A 175 -9.39 14.75 -12.23
CA ASN A 175 -8.10 14.07 -12.40
C ASN A 175 -7.65 13.33 -11.13
N SER A 176 -6.57 12.57 -11.24
CA SER A 176 -6.02 11.77 -10.14
C SER A 176 -4.93 12.48 -9.33
N ASN A 177 -4.61 13.75 -9.61
CA ASN A 177 -3.57 14.48 -8.91
C ASN A 177 -4.09 15.03 -7.57
N MET A 178 -3.65 14.47 -6.47
CA MET A 178 -4.08 14.90 -5.13
C MET A 178 -3.35 16.14 -4.60
N HIS A 179 -2.19 16.46 -5.17
CA HIS A 179 -1.32 17.57 -4.70
C HIS A 179 -1.46 18.86 -5.49
N THR A 180 -2.24 18.85 -6.56
CA THR A 180 -2.45 20.04 -7.42
C THR A 180 -3.93 20.24 -7.69
N PHE A 181 -4.35 21.50 -7.65
CA PHE A 181 -5.67 21.94 -8.07
C PHE A 181 -5.56 23.31 -8.71
N ILE A 182 -6.20 23.50 -9.83
CA ILE A 182 -6.23 24.78 -10.55
C ILE A 182 -7.70 25.14 -10.80
N GLY A 183 -8.11 26.26 -10.28
CA GLY A 183 -9.46 26.78 -10.47
C GLY A 183 -9.54 28.30 -10.31
N THR A 184 -10.70 28.85 -10.60
CA THR A 184 -11.01 30.28 -10.44
C THR A 184 -12.43 30.40 -9.91
N LEU A 185 -12.62 31.21 -8.88
CA LEU A 185 -13.92 31.66 -8.38
C LEU A 185 -14.26 33.00 -9.00
N GLU A 186 -15.39 33.10 -9.70
CA GLU A 186 -16.02 34.37 -10.11
C GLU A 186 -17.14 34.73 -9.13
N TRP A 187 -16.95 35.79 -8.35
CA TRP A 187 -17.90 36.23 -7.34
C TRP A 187 -17.91 37.75 -7.24
N ASN A 188 -19.08 38.33 -7.20
CA ASN A 188 -19.31 39.79 -7.17
C ASN A 188 -18.60 40.59 -8.30
N GLY A 189 -18.40 39.93 -9.45
CA GLY A 189 -17.74 40.54 -10.62
C GLY A 189 -16.21 40.44 -10.60
N GLU A 190 -15.63 39.90 -9.56
CA GLU A 190 -14.18 39.69 -9.44
C GLU A 190 -13.79 38.21 -9.61
N LYS A 191 -12.55 37.97 -10.03
CA LYS A 191 -11.98 36.63 -10.23
C LYS A 191 -10.89 36.34 -9.20
N TYR A 192 -11.04 35.24 -8.45
CA TYR A 192 -10.11 34.81 -7.43
C TYR A 192 -9.49 33.47 -7.84
N PRO A 193 -8.15 33.32 -7.82
CA PRO A 193 -7.51 32.05 -8.09
C PRO A 193 -7.74 31.06 -6.96
N LEU A 194 -8.02 29.81 -7.31
CA LEU A 194 -8.12 28.68 -6.39
C LEU A 194 -6.95 27.76 -6.59
N ASP A 195 -6.31 27.37 -5.50
CA ASP A 195 -5.21 26.44 -5.42
C ASP A 195 -5.55 25.21 -4.57
N ASN A 196 -4.58 24.34 -4.39
CA ASN A 196 -4.76 23.13 -3.59
C ASN A 196 -5.04 23.42 -2.10
N ASP A 197 -4.63 24.59 -1.59
CA ASP A 197 -4.79 24.94 -0.17
C ASP A 197 -6.23 25.32 0.18
N CYS A 198 -7.03 25.64 -0.83
CA CYS A 198 -8.46 25.95 -0.69
C CYS A 198 -9.36 24.70 -0.79
N ILE A 199 -8.82 23.50 -1.05
CA ILE A 199 -9.59 22.30 -1.34
C ILE A 199 -9.48 21.26 -0.23
N LEU A 200 -10.64 20.79 0.24
CA LEU A 200 -10.76 19.66 1.14
C LEU A 200 -11.03 18.40 0.30
N LEU A 201 -10.14 17.41 0.40
CA LEU A 201 -10.29 16.15 -0.34
C LEU A 201 -11.25 15.20 0.38
N ARG A 202 -11.99 14.43 -0.39
CA ARG A 202 -12.83 13.35 0.14
C ARG A 202 -12.00 12.38 0.99
N GLY A 203 -12.53 12.03 2.18
CA GLY A 203 -11.88 11.11 3.10
C GLY A 203 -10.93 11.76 4.10
N CYS A 204 -10.61 13.06 3.95
CA CYS A 204 -9.97 13.80 5.04
C CYS A 204 -10.90 13.86 6.26
N ARG A 205 -10.33 13.95 7.44
CA ARG A 205 -11.06 14.15 8.68
C ARG A 205 -10.79 15.54 9.25
N ILE A 206 -11.85 16.27 9.60
CA ILE A 206 -11.69 17.60 10.19
C ILE A 206 -11.21 17.45 11.64
N ARG A 207 -10.16 18.18 11.99
CA ARG A 207 -9.58 18.25 13.34
C ARG A 207 -9.44 19.69 13.79
N ASN A 208 -9.46 19.93 15.08
CA ASN A 208 -9.22 21.25 15.69
C ASN A 208 -9.97 22.44 15.04
N THR A 209 -11.04 22.17 14.33
CA THR A 209 -11.93 23.14 13.69
C THR A 209 -13.34 22.73 14.06
N GLU A 210 -14.10 23.60 14.74
CA GLU A 210 -15.43 23.24 15.22
C GLU A 210 -16.41 23.02 14.06
N THR A 211 -16.42 23.95 13.08
CA THR A 211 -17.26 23.82 11.88
C THR A 211 -16.56 24.40 10.65
N CYS A 212 -16.75 23.78 9.49
CA CYS A 212 -16.37 24.35 8.21
C CYS A 212 -17.48 24.15 7.17
N TYR A 213 -17.52 25.05 6.18
CA TYR A 213 -18.51 25.06 5.10
C TYR A 213 -17.76 24.91 3.77
N GLY A 214 -18.19 23.97 2.95
CA GLY A 214 -17.55 23.70 1.66
C GLY A 214 -18.55 23.53 0.54
N LEU A 215 -18.20 24.03 -0.64
CA LEU A 215 -18.93 23.84 -1.89
C LEU A 215 -18.43 22.58 -2.58
N VAL A 216 -19.30 21.67 -2.96
CA VAL A 216 -18.96 20.43 -3.64
C VAL A 216 -18.50 20.69 -5.07
N ILE A 217 -17.25 20.35 -5.38
CA ILE A 217 -16.67 20.46 -6.73
C ILE A 217 -16.74 19.12 -7.46
N TYR A 218 -16.19 18.06 -6.87
CA TYR A 218 -16.24 16.72 -7.43
C TYR A 218 -16.96 15.77 -6.48
N ALA A 219 -17.84 14.93 -7.03
CA ALA A 219 -18.64 13.98 -6.28
C ALA A 219 -18.49 12.55 -6.82
N GLY A 220 -18.66 11.54 -5.97
CA GLY A 220 -18.64 10.13 -6.35
C GLY A 220 -17.33 9.67 -6.96
N PHE A 221 -17.38 9.08 -8.15
CA PHE A 221 -16.21 8.58 -8.88
C PHE A 221 -15.32 9.68 -9.47
N ASP A 222 -15.80 10.92 -9.52
CA ASP A 222 -15.04 12.05 -10.05
C ASP A 222 -14.11 12.67 -9.00
N THR A 223 -14.26 12.31 -7.72
CA THR A 223 -13.34 12.74 -6.66
C THR A 223 -11.91 12.26 -6.93
N LYS A 224 -10.92 13.07 -6.59
CA LYS A 224 -9.50 12.79 -6.85
C LYS A 224 -9.06 11.44 -6.28
N ILE A 225 -9.54 11.06 -5.11
CA ILE A 225 -9.23 9.76 -4.49
C ILE A 225 -9.83 8.59 -5.26
N MET A 226 -11.05 8.70 -5.74
CA MET A 226 -11.70 7.63 -6.50
C MET A 226 -11.10 7.45 -7.89
N ARG A 227 -10.64 8.54 -8.52
CA ARG A 227 -9.89 8.51 -9.78
C ARG A 227 -8.54 7.80 -9.63
N ASN A 228 -7.95 7.82 -8.43
CA ASN A 228 -6.76 7.04 -8.10
C ASN A 228 -7.07 5.55 -7.88
N GLY A 229 -8.27 5.20 -7.52
CA GLY A 229 -8.65 3.86 -7.10
C GLY A 229 -8.65 2.75 -8.15
N GLY A 230 -8.12 2.94 -9.36
CA GLY A 230 -7.92 1.95 -10.43
C GLY A 230 -9.01 0.87 -10.59
N LYS A 231 -9.24 0.36 -11.79
CA LYS A 231 -10.20 -0.73 -12.03
C LYS A 231 -9.71 -2.03 -11.35
N VAL A 232 -10.59 -2.70 -10.62
CA VAL A 232 -10.32 -4.03 -10.05
C VAL A 232 -10.12 -5.03 -11.20
N ARG A 233 -8.92 -5.59 -11.31
CA ARG A 233 -8.62 -6.66 -12.28
C ARG A 233 -8.52 -7.98 -11.53
N VAL A 234 -9.14 -9.02 -12.07
CA VAL A 234 -8.99 -10.39 -11.57
C VAL A 234 -7.55 -10.84 -11.80
N LYS A 235 -6.85 -11.17 -10.71
CA LYS A 235 -5.48 -11.68 -10.78
C LYS A 235 -5.49 -13.14 -11.20
N LYS A 236 -4.77 -13.49 -12.28
CA LYS A 236 -4.62 -14.86 -12.77
C LYS A 236 -3.25 -15.39 -12.39
N THR A 237 -3.20 -16.53 -11.70
CA THR A 237 -1.94 -17.15 -11.27
C THR A 237 -1.17 -17.76 -12.45
N LYS A 238 0.15 -17.95 -12.28
CA LYS A 238 0.97 -18.70 -13.26
C LYS A 238 0.43 -20.13 -13.40
N LEU A 239 -0.01 -20.70 -12.29
CA LEU A 239 -0.58 -22.05 -12.23
C LEU A 239 -1.86 -22.16 -13.06
N GLU A 240 -2.82 -21.23 -12.94
CA GLU A 240 -4.04 -21.23 -13.75
C GLU A 240 -3.75 -21.18 -15.26
N LYS A 241 -2.78 -20.36 -15.67
CA LYS A 241 -2.37 -20.28 -17.09
C LYS A 241 -1.78 -21.60 -17.57
N MET A 242 -0.91 -22.20 -16.75
CA MET A 242 -0.30 -23.49 -17.07
C MET A 242 -1.37 -24.61 -17.14
N MET A 243 -2.31 -24.63 -16.21
CA MET A 243 -3.42 -25.58 -16.19
C MET A 243 -4.29 -25.47 -17.43
N ASN A 244 -4.59 -24.26 -17.90
CA ASN A 244 -5.34 -24.09 -19.15
C ASN A 244 -4.60 -24.67 -20.36
N ILE A 245 -3.28 -24.48 -20.44
CA ILE A 245 -2.47 -25.07 -21.52
C ILE A 245 -2.42 -26.60 -21.38
N LEU A 246 -2.26 -27.12 -20.17
CA LEU A 246 -2.22 -28.55 -19.89
C LEU A 246 -3.54 -29.24 -20.30
N VAL A 247 -4.69 -28.63 -19.99
CA VAL A 247 -6.01 -29.14 -20.42
C VAL A 247 -6.10 -29.23 -21.95
N ILE A 248 -5.60 -28.24 -22.68
CA ILE A 248 -5.58 -28.25 -24.15
C ILE A 248 -4.69 -29.38 -24.69
N ILE A 249 -3.50 -29.56 -24.08
CA ILE A 249 -2.57 -30.66 -24.49
C ILE A 249 -3.20 -32.03 -24.22
N ILE A 250 -3.78 -32.23 -23.04
CA ILE A 250 -4.44 -33.46 -22.65
C ILE A 250 -5.61 -33.75 -23.57
N PHE A 251 -6.43 -32.74 -23.91
CA PHE A 251 -7.53 -32.89 -24.86
C PHE A 251 -7.04 -33.27 -26.26
N GLY A 252 -5.96 -32.69 -26.74
CA GLY A 252 -5.33 -33.08 -28.00
C GLY A 252 -4.85 -34.55 -27.99
N MET A 253 -4.17 -34.98 -26.91
CA MET A 253 -3.77 -36.38 -26.74
C MET A 253 -4.98 -37.34 -26.71
N LEU A 254 -6.04 -36.94 -26.02
CA LEU A 254 -7.29 -37.71 -25.95
C LEU A 254 -7.90 -37.91 -27.32
N ILE A 255 -8.00 -36.88 -28.13
CA ILE A 255 -8.51 -36.95 -29.49
C ILE A 255 -7.66 -37.91 -30.36
N ILE A 256 -6.34 -37.81 -30.27
CA ILE A 256 -5.43 -38.70 -31.01
C ILE A 256 -5.62 -40.15 -30.55
N CYS A 257 -5.67 -40.42 -29.26
CA CYS A 257 -5.87 -41.75 -28.69
C CYS A 257 -7.23 -42.34 -29.14
N ALA A 258 -8.30 -41.56 -29.04
CA ALA A 258 -9.62 -41.95 -29.44
C ALA A 258 -9.67 -42.25 -30.95
N ALA A 259 -9.00 -41.48 -31.79
CA ALA A 259 -8.91 -41.72 -33.25
C ALA A 259 -8.19 -43.04 -33.56
N VAL A 260 -7.04 -43.31 -32.90
CA VAL A 260 -6.32 -44.58 -33.07
C VAL A 260 -7.17 -45.77 -32.67
N LEU A 261 -7.83 -45.69 -31.49
CA LEU A 261 -8.71 -46.79 -31.04
C LEU A 261 -9.91 -47.01 -31.96
N ALA A 262 -10.49 -45.91 -32.47
CA ALA A 262 -11.61 -45.98 -33.43
C ALA A 262 -11.21 -46.58 -34.79
N ILE A 263 -10.00 -46.29 -35.28
CA ILE A 263 -9.47 -46.90 -36.52
C ILE A 263 -9.30 -48.39 -36.32
N ILE A 264 -8.72 -48.82 -35.19
CA ILE A 264 -8.56 -50.23 -34.87
C ILE A 264 -9.92 -50.91 -34.73
N ALA A 265 -10.89 -50.27 -34.10
CA ALA A 265 -12.26 -50.76 -33.96
C ALA A 265 -12.93 -50.96 -35.33
N GLY A 266 -12.79 -49.99 -36.24
CA GLY A 266 -13.34 -50.07 -37.61
C GLY A 266 -12.72 -51.21 -38.39
N TYR A 267 -11.39 -51.39 -38.33
CA TYR A 267 -10.68 -52.52 -38.98
C TYR A 267 -11.18 -53.85 -38.42
N ARG A 268 -11.27 -53.97 -37.10
CA ARG A 268 -11.74 -55.18 -36.44
C ARG A 268 -13.21 -55.50 -36.73
N SER A 269 -14.07 -54.46 -36.82
CA SER A 269 -15.47 -54.62 -37.24
C SER A 269 -15.57 -55.12 -38.65
N ALA A 270 -14.79 -54.61 -39.59
CA ALA A 270 -14.75 -55.12 -40.98
C ALA A 270 -14.27 -56.57 -41.08
N TRP A 271 -13.22 -56.93 -40.34
CA TRP A 271 -12.71 -58.29 -40.26
C TRP A 271 -13.73 -59.25 -39.63
N PHE A 272 -14.41 -58.85 -38.54
CA PHE A 272 -15.43 -59.67 -37.92
C PHE A 272 -16.65 -59.91 -38.78
N LYS A 273 -17.14 -58.87 -39.46
CA LYS A 273 -18.23 -58.97 -40.41
C LYS A 273 -17.90 -59.94 -41.57
N GLY A 274 -16.67 -59.91 -42.08
CA GLY A 274 -16.23 -60.81 -43.09
C GLY A 274 -16.20 -62.29 -42.69
N LYS A 275 -15.85 -62.60 -41.43
CA LYS A 275 -15.74 -63.93 -40.86
C LYS A 275 -17.04 -64.53 -40.30
N HIS A 276 -17.93 -63.68 -39.80
CA HIS A 276 -19.13 -64.11 -39.07
C HIS A 276 -20.42 -63.59 -39.73
N SER A 277 -20.48 -63.67 -41.08
CA SER A 277 -21.62 -63.27 -41.89
C SER A 277 -22.91 -64.04 -41.61
N TYR A 278 -22.80 -65.15 -40.88
CA TYR A 278 -23.93 -66.00 -40.44
C TYR A 278 -24.72 -65.43 -39.26
N ILE A 279 -24.32 -64.31 -38.63
CA ILE A 279 -25.04 -63.65 -37.54
C ILE A 279 -25.91 -62.57 -38.17
N PRO A 280 -27.29 -62.77 -38.23
CA PRO A 280 -28.17 -61.81 -38.91
C PRO A 280 -28.10 -60.37 -38.47
N PRO A 281 -28.02 -60.06 -37.14
CA PRO A 281 -27.96 -58.68 -36.64
C PRO A 281 -26.69 -57.92 -37.07
N LEU A 282 -25.63 -58.61 -37.44
CA LEU A 282 -24.37 -58.03 -37.90
C LEU A 282 -24.37 -57.72 -39.40
N ALA A 283 -25.29 -58.29 -40.14
CA ALA A 283 -25.36 -58.15 -41.58
C ALA A 283 -26.13 -56.90 -42.04
N GLU A 284 -27.04 -56.41 -41.23
CA GLU A 284 -27.90 -55.28 -41.57
C GLU A 284 -27.30 -53.94 -41.21
N ASN A 285 -27.04 -53.12 -42.22
CA ASN A 285 -27.02 -51.62 -42.23
C ASN A 285 -25.87 -50.77 -41.73
N ASP A 286 -24.93 -51.27 -40.94
CA ASP A 286 -23.82 -50.40 -40.43
C ASP A 286 -22.54 -50.57 -41.23
N THR A 287 -22.10 -49.53 -41.91
CA THR A 287 -20.77 -49.53 -42.52
C THR A 287 -19.67 -49.52 -41.44
N PRO A 288 -18.53 -50.21 -41.66
CA PRO A 288 -17.42 -50.17 -40.69
C PRO A 288 -16.95 -48.79 -40.39
N ALA A 289 -17.09 -47.85 -41.32
CA ALA A 289 -16.78 -46.45 -41.13
C ALA A 289 -17.73 -45.75 -40.13
N TYR A 290 -19.02 -46.07 -40.18
CA TYR A 290 -20.00 -45.52 -39.23
C TYR A 290 -19.79 -46.08 -37.82
N THR A 291 -19.49 -47.36 -37.73
CA THR A 291 -19.12 -47.95 -36.40
C THR A 291 -17.86 -47.30 -35.81
N ALA A 292 -16.83 -47.07 -36.63
CA ALA A 292 -15.64 -46.38 -36.21
C ALA A 292 -15.94 -44.93 -35.76
N PHE A 293 -16.84 -44.24 -36.45
CA PHE A 293 -17.27 -42.88 -36.09
C PHE A 293 -17.99 -42.85 -34.73
N LEU A 294 -18.90 -43.77 -34.47
CA LEU A 294 -19.59 -43.85 -33.20
C LEU A 294 -18.62 -44.22 -32.04
N VAL A 295 -17.74 -45.19 -32.28
CA VAL A 295 -16.74 -45.65 -31.32
C VAL A 295 -15.75 -44.53 -31.01
N PHE A 296 -15.39 -43.67 -31.98
CA PHE A 296 -14.55 -42.49 -31.73
C PHE A 296 -15.15 -41.61 -30.67
N TRP A 297 -16.41 -41.22 -30.82
CA TRP A 297 -17.08 -40.37 -29.83
C TRP A 297 -17.28 -41.09 -28.49
N GLY A 298 -17.55 -42.40 -28.51
CA GLY A 298 -17.62 -43.23 -27.33
C GLY A 298 -16.31 -43.19 -26.51
N TYR A 299 -15.15 -43.33 -27.19
CA TYR A 299 -13.85 -43.20 -26.54
C TYR A 299 -13.56 -41.77 -26.11
N VAL A 300 -13.96 -40.73 -26.83
CA VAL A 300 -13.85 -39.35 -26.41
C VAL A 300 -14.56 -39.13 -25.06
N ILE A 301 -15.77 -39.70 -24.91
CA ILE A 301 -16.54 -39.60 -23.66
C ILE A 301 -15.89 -40.46 -22.56
N LEU A 302 -15.51 -41.69 -22.82
CA LEU A 302 -14.93 -42.61 -21.85
C LEU A 302 -13.60 -42.10 -21.31
N LEU A 303 -12.71 -41.62 -22.18
CA LEU A 303 -11.41 -41.09 -21.80
C LEU A 303 -11.47 -39.64 -21.26
N SER A 304 -12.63 -38.97 -21.34
CA SER A 304 -12.80 -37.59 -20.87
C SER A 304 -12.49 -37.42 -19.38
N THR A 305 -12.58 -38.49 -18.61
CA THR A 305 -12.22 -38.56 -17.19
C THR A 305 -10.73 -38.29 -16.91
N ILE A 306 -9.88 -38.25 -17.97
CA ILE A 306 -8.46 -37.88 -17.87
C ILE A 306 -8.28 -36.40 -17.42
N VAL A 307 -9.25 -35.51 -17.71
CA VAL A 307 -9.34 -34.17 -17.12
C VAL A 307 -10.33 -34.24 -15.97
N PRO A 308 -9.87 -34.47 -14.73
CA PRO A 308 -10.79 -34.77 -13.65
C PRO A 308 -11.41 -33.49 -13.11
N MET A 309 -12.72 -33.38 -13.13
CA MET A 309 -13.47 -32.29 -12.51
C MET A 309 -13.26 -32.24 -10.99
N SER A 310 -13.13 -33.39 -10.36
CA SER A 310 -12.83 -33.53 -8.93
C SER A 310 -11.53 -32.83 -8.51
N MET A 311 -10.55 -32.71 -9.42
CA MET A 311 -9.32 -31.95 -9.17
C MET A 311 -9.60 -30.49 -8.86
N TYR A 312 -10.48 -29.84 -9.62
CA TYR A 312 -10.83 -28.44 -9.42
C TYR A 312 -11.61 -28.22 -8.11
N ILE A 313 -12.51 -29.14 -7.77
CA ILE A 313 -13.27 -29.11 -6.51
C ILE A 313 -12.31 -29.26 -5.33
N THR A 314 -11.41 -30.26 -5.39
CA THR A 314 -10.43 -30.52 -4.34
C THR A 314 -9.47 -29.36 -4.18
N LEU A 315 -9.03 -28.74 -5.28
CA LEU A 315 -8.15 -27.57 -5.26
C LEU A 315 -8.80 -26.37 -4.55
N GLU A 316 -10.06 -26.07 -4.82
CA GLU A 316 -10.79 -25.00 -4.12
C GLU A 316 -10.90 -25.29 -2.62
N LEU A 317 -11.13 -26.55 -2.24
CA LEU A 317 -11.16 -26.94 -0.84
C LEU A 317 -9.78 -26.80 -0.18
N ILE A 318 -8.69 -27.19 -0.84
CA ILE A 318 -7.32 -27.03 -0.36
C ILE A 318 -7.00 -25.55 -0.13
N HIS A 319 -7.32 -24.68 -1.08
CA HIS A 319 -7.12 -23.26 -0.93
C HIS A 319 -7.89 -22.69 0.26
N LEU A 320 -9.13 -23.13 0.49
CA LEU A 320 -9.91 -22.71 1.65
C LEU A 320 -9.23 -23.12 2.97
N ILE A 321 -8.76 -24.36 3.06
CA ILE A 321 -8.07 -24.87 4.26
C ILE A 321 -6.75 -24.12 4.50
N HIS A 322 -5.98 -23.87 3.44
CA HIS A 322 -4.74 -23.08 3.57
C HIS A 322 -5.02 -21.64 4.06
N ASN A 323 -6.12 -21.00 3.61
CA ASN A 323 -6.54 -19.72 4.16
C ASN A 323 -6.86 -19.79 5.65
N MET A 324 -7.55 -20.86 6.08
CA MET A 324 -7.85 -21.05 7.50
C MET A 324 -6.57 -21.19 8.32
N PHE A 325 -5.55 -21.88 7.81
CA PHE A 325 -4.25 -21.99 8.49
C PHE A 325 -3.56 -20.64 8.65
N ILE A 326 -3.62 -19.76 7.63
CA ILE A 326 -3.08 -18.41 7.72
C ILE A 326 -3.85 -17.58 8.76
N ASN A 327 -5.19 -17.66 8.75
CA ASN A 327 -6.05 -16.89 9.64
C ASN A 327 -5.95 -17.33 11.11
N TRP A 328 -5.61 -18.58 11.37
CA TRP A 328 -5.51 -19.16 12.70
C TRP A 328 -4.08 -19.22 13.24
N ASP A 329 -3.09 -18.70 12.51
CA ASP A 329 -1.71 -18.69 12.98
C ASP A 329 -1.54 -17.67 14.11
N GLU A 330 -1.36 -18.15 15.33
CA GLU A 330 -1.19 -17.34 16.54
C GLU A 330 0.12 -16.52 16.50
N ASP A 331 1.16 -17.00 15.84
CA ASP A 331 2.42 -16.29 15.69
C ASP A 331 2.33 -15.10 14.71
N MET A 332 1.24 -14.98 13.96
CA MET A 332 0.89 -13.83 13.15
C MET A 332 -0.21 -12.94 13.78
N TYR A 333 -0.42 -13.07 15.09
CA TYR A 333 -1.33 -12.21 15.85
C TYR A 333 -0.59 -11.09 16.57
N SER A 334 -1.06 -9.86 16.41
CA SER A 334 -0.52 -8.69 17.12
C SER A 334 -1.36 -8.36 18.33
N THR A 335 -0.79 -8.56 19.53
CA THR A 335 -1.44 -8.20 20.81
C THR A 335 -1.63 -6.68 20.94
N LYS A 336 -0.68 -5.88 20.42
CA LYS A 336 -0.75 -4.40 20.47
C LYS A 336 -1.93 -3.85 19.67
N LYS A 337 -2.23 -4.44 18.50
CA LYS A 337 -3.30 -3.99 17.59
C LYS A 337 -4.56 -4.85 17.69
N ASN A 338 -4.54 -5.92 18.48
CA ASN A 338 -5.62 -6.91 18.59
C ASN A 338 -6.11 -7.41 17.22
N THR A 339 -5.16 -7.72 16.32
CA THR A 339 -5.44 -8.06 14.92
C THR A 339 -4.65 -9.30 14.50
N ALA A 340 -5.34 -10.29 13.92
CA ALA A 340 -4.74 -11.47 13.30
C ALA A 340 -4.44 -11.23 11.82
N ALA A 341 -3.59 -12.08 11.25
CA ALA A 341 -3.44 -12.16 9.81
C ALA A 341 -4.75 -12.65 9.16
N ASN A 342 -5.06 -12.14 7.98
CA ASN A 342 -6.27 -12.53 7.26
C ASN A 342 -5.98 -12.73 5.76
N ALA A 343 -6.23 -13.93 5.27
CA ALA A 343 -6.20 -14.27 3.86
C ALA A 343 -7.55 -13.92 3.22
N ARG A 344 -7.60 -12.88 2.41
CA ARG A 344 -8.82 -12.37 1.75
C ARG A 344 -9.02 -12.98 0.36
N SER A 345 -7.93 -13.40 -0.28
CA SER A 345 -7.95 -14.11 -1.58
C SER A 345 -7.64 -15.58 -1.37
N SER A 346 -8.55 -16.45 -1.78
CA SER A 346 -8.35 -17.89 -1.63
C SER A 346 -7.42 -18.51 -2.66
N SER A 347 -7.21 -17.88 -3.82
CA SER A 347 -6.54 -18.51 -4.96
C SER A 347 -5.06 -18.14 -5.13
N LEU A 348 -4.46 -17.40 -4.19
CA LEU A 348 -3.10 -16.88 -4.34
C LEU A 348 -2.07 -17.51 -3.38
N ASN A 349 -2.46 -18.53 -2.60
CA ASN A 349 -1.60 -19.11 -1.57
C ASN A 349 -0.34 -19.77 -2.16
N ASP A 350 -0.45 -20.41 -3.31
CA ASP A 350 0.67 -21.02 -4.02
C ASP A 350 1.63 -19.98 -4.61
N VAL A 351 1.13 -18.81 -4.97
CA VAL A 351 1.93 -17.70 -5.49
C VAL A 351 2.81 -17.09 -4.40
N LEU A 352 2.36 -17.14 -3.12
CA LEU A 352 3.19 -16.71 -1.97
C LEU A 352 4.53 -17.45 -1.89
N GLY A 353 4.62 -18.70 -2.37
CA GLY A 353 5.86 -19.46 -2.42
C GLY A 353 6.76 -19.18 -3.64
N GLN A 354 6.38 -18.24 -4.50
CA GLN A 354 7.06 -17.97 -5.78
C GLN A 354 7.50 -16.52 -5.95
N VAL A 355 7.47 -15.71 -4.89
CA VAL A 355 7.78 -14.26 -4.95
C VAL A 355 9.26 -14.03 -5.28
N GLU A 356 9.51 -13.19 -6.27
CA GLU A 356 10.85 -12.79 -6.71
C GLU A 356 11.16 -11.33 -6.36
N TYR A 357 10.13 -10.46 -6.40
CA TYR A 357 10.25 -9.02 -6.11
C TYR A 357 9.24 -8.61 -5.05
N VAL A 358 9.72 -7.89 -4.03
CA VAL A 358 8.91 -7.29 -2.97
C VAL A 358 8.99 -5.77 -3.12
N PHE A 359 7.85 -5.13 -3.33
CA PHE A 359 7.71 -3.67 -3.38
C PHE A 359 7.07 -3.20 -2.08
N SER A 360 7.80 -2.42 -1.31
CA SER A 360 7.35 -1.91 -0.02
C SER A 360 7.19 -0.40 -0.05
N ASP A 361 6.12 0.12 0.55
CA ASP A 361 6.12 1.51 0.95
C ASP A 361 7.06 1.69 2.16
N LYS A 362 7.42 2.92 2.47
CA LYS A 362 8.26 3.26 3.62
C LYS A 362 7.41 3.62 4.83
N THR A 363 6.59 4.67 4.71
CA THR A 363 5.86 5.30 5.82
C THR A 363 4.71 4.41 6.27
N GLY A 364 4.60 4.12 7.59
CA GLY A 364 3.57 3.22 8.12
C GLY A 364 3.77 1.73 7.81
N THR A 365 4.57 1.40 6.78
CA THR A 365 4.88 0.02 6.36
C THR A 365 6.19 -0.49 6.97
N LEU A 366 7.30 0.21 6.76
CA LEU A 366 8.59 -0.10 7.38
C LEU A 366 8.78 0.65 8.70
N THR A 367 8.21 1.85 8.81
CA THR A 367 8.27 2.69 10.00
C THR A 367 6.92 2.73 10.73
N GLN A 368 6.94 3.16 12.00
CA GLN A 368 5.74 3.35 12.80
C GLN A 368 5.13 4.74 12.64
N ASN A 369 5.73 5.60 11.82
CA ASN A 369 5.42 7.03 11.70
C ASN A 369 5.50 7.78 13.05
N ILE A 370 6.37 7.32 13.95
CA ILE A 370 6.63 7.91 15.25
C ILE A 370 8.08 8.37 15.27
N MET A 371 8.28 9.68 15.43
CA MET A 371 9.61 10.24 15.62
C MET A 371 9.98 10.24 17.09
N THR A 372 11.19 9.81 17.40
CA THR A 372 11.72 9.77 18.77
C THR A 372 12.98 10.62 18.88
N PHE A 373 13.04 11.43 19.91
CA PHE A 373 14.24 12.20 20.26
C PHE A 373 15.29 11.28 20.86
N LYS A 374 16.50 11.24 20.31
CA LYS A 374 17.56 10.28 20.71
C LYS A 374 18.80 10.94 21.28
N LYS A 375 19.27 12.00 20.65
CA LYS A 375 20.53 12.67 21.03
C LYS A 375 20.40 14.17 20.85
N CYS A 376 21.20 14.92 21.59
CA CYS A 376 21.41 16.34 21.31
C CYS A 376 22.86 16.75 21.63
N CYS A 377 23.30 17.81 20.97
CA CYS A 377 24.56 18.47 21.27
C CYS A 377 24.22 19.91 21.64
N ILE A 378 24.57 20.36 22.86
CA ILE A 378 24.30 21.72 23.35
C ILE A 378 25.62 22.32 23.80
N ASN A 379 25.95 23.50 23.27
CA ASN A 379 27.20 24.19 23.58
C ASN A 379 28.46 23.29 23.45
N GLY A 380 28.52 22.45 22.44
CA GLY A 380 29.64 21.54 22.18
C GLY A 380 29.65 20.26 23.04
N LYS A 381 28.69 20.05 23.95
CA LYS A 381 28.59 18.81 24.72
C LYS A 381 27.47 17.94 24.19
N THR A 382 27.78 16.66 23.92
CA THR A 382 26.83 15.67 23.40
C THR A 382 26.16 14.91 24.53
N TYR A 383 24.85 14.79 24.49
CA TYR A 383 24.01 14.05 25.43
C TYR A 383 23.35 12.90 24.70
N VAL A 384 23.43 11.69 25.32
CA VAL A 384 22.95 10.43 24.75
C VAL A 384 22.23 9.65 25.84
N ILE A 385 21.31 8.77 25.49
CA ILE A 385 20.68 7.86 26.46
C ILE A 385 21.78 7.09 27.23
N GLN A 386 21.82 7.22 28.53
CA GLN A 386 22.81 6.50 29.36
C GLN A 386 22.50 5.01 29.37
N SER A 387 23.41 4.19 28.84
CA SER A 387 23.26 2.74 28.66
C SER A 387 23.28 1.91 29.96
N THR A 388 23.59 2.50 31.08
CA THR A 388 23.61 1.85 32.40
C THR A 388 22.24 1.35 32.87
N MET A 389 21.14 1.73 32.21
CA MET A 389 19.78 1.31 32.56
C MET A 389 19.15 0.29 31.58
N GLN A 390 19.89 -0.27 30.64
CA GLN A 390 19.36 -1.30 29.73
C GLN A 390 18.99 -2.64 30.41
N HIS A 391 19.40 -2.85 31.66
CA HIS A 391 19.15 -4.11 32.40
C HIS A 391 17.95 -4.06 33.36
N CYS A 392 17.34 -2.90 33.55
CA CYS A 392 16.12 -2.76 34.38
C CYS A 392 14.95 -2.28 33.53
N ARG A 393 14.37 -3.19 32.78
CA ARG A 393 13.32 -2.87 31.74
C ARG A 393 11.97 -2.42 32.30
N ASP A 394 11.70 -2.50 33.60
CA ASP A 394 10.28 -2.50 34.01
C ASP A 394 9.82 -1.52 35.10
N LEU A 395 10.59 -0.68 35.77
CA LEU A 395 9.89 0.13 36.81
C LEU A 395 10.49 1.46 37.27
N TRP A 396 11.75 1.83 36.95
CA TRP A 396 12.41 2.88 37.73
C TRP A 396 12.74 4.21 37.03
N VAL A 397 12.63 4.31 35.69
CA VAL A 397 13.02 5.51 34.94
C VAL A 397 11.96 6.63 34.98
N ILE A 398 10.73 6.28 35.27
CA ILE A 398 9.58 7.19 35.16
C ILE A 398 9.34 7.98 36.48
N GLU A 399 9.71 7.45 37.60
CA GLU A 399 9.46 8.10 38.90
C GLU A 399 10.24 9.40 39.17
N PRO A 400 11.54 9.54 38.84
CA PRO A 400 12.26 10.81 39.08
C PRO A 400 11.74 11.97 38.24
N LEU A 401 11.38 11.71 36.95
CA LEU A 401 10.82 12.74 36.06
C LEU A 401 9.42 13.19 36.47
N LYS A 402 8.57 12.27 36.92
CA LYS A 402 7.22 12.59 37.42
C LYS A 402 7.22 13.43 38.70
N VAL A 403 8.22 13.31 39.57
CA VAL A 403 8.26 14.02 40.84
C VAL A 403 8.38 15.52 40.62
N TRP A 404 9.10 15.99 39.61
CA TRP A 404 9.27 17.43 39.42
C TRP A 404 8.53 17.99 38.18
N ASN A 405 8.20 17.15 37.14
CA ASN A 405 7.47 17.58 35.95
C ASN A 405 6.10 16.88 35.86
N LYS A 406 5.06 17.58 36.26
CA LYS A 406 3.64 17.14 36.19
C LYS A 406 3.21 16.72 34.78
N TYR A 407 3.84 17.27 33.76
CA TYR A 407 3.47 17.09 32.34
C TYR A 407 4.36 16.10 31.62
N ALA A 408 5.24 15.37 32.28
CA ALA A 408 6.14 14.40 31.66
C ALA A 408 5.36 13.25 30.97
N ASP A 409 5.83 12.84 29.80
CA ASP A 409 5.24 11.72 29.04
C ASP A 409 5.82 10.40 29.55
N LYS A 410 4.94 9.44 29.83
CA LYS A 410 5.31 8.09 30.29
C LYS A 410 6.09 7.28 29.25
N ASN A 411 5.95 7.62 27.98
CA ASN A 411 6.55 6.88 26.87
C ASN A 411 7.87 7.49 26.38
N PHE A 412 8.30 8.62 26.97
CA PHE A 412 9.53 9.28 26.56
C PHE A 412 10.77 8.51 27.04
N GLN A 413 11.64 8.17 26.10
CA GLN A 413 12.78 7.27 26.35
C GLN A 413 14.11 7.99 26.60
N PHE A 414 14.25 9.26 26.21
CA PHE A 414 15.49 10.01 26.41
C PHE A 414 15.60 10.50 27.85
N TYR A 415 16.67 10.12 28.53
CA TYR A 415 16.98 10.57 29.89
C TYR A 415 18.48 10.71 30.07
N ASP A 416 18.91 11.88 30.50
CA ASP A 416 20.29 12.19 30.90
C ASP A 416 20.28 13.11 32.12
N GLN A 417 20.74 12.58 33.25
CA GLN A 417 20.74 13.34 34.52
C GLN A 417 21.64 14.57 34.45
N SER A 418 22.80 14.46 33.79
CA SER A 418 23.73 15.58 33.66
C SER A 418 23.15 16.74 32.84
N LEU A 419 22.29 16.46 31.87
CA LEU A 419 21.56 17.48 31.14
C LEU A 419 20.53 18.18 32.00
N LEU A 420 19.77 17.41 32.78
CA LEU A 420 18.76 17.97 33.69
C LEU A 420 19.40 18.86 34.77
N ASP A 421 20.51 18.43 35.32
CA ASP A 421 21.24 19.22 36.30
C ASP A 421 21.73 20.56 35.71
N MET A 422 22.27 20.52 34.47
CA MET A 422 22.69 21.75 33.77
C MET A 422 21.53 22.70 33.47
N VAL A 423 20.35 22.18 33.11
CA VAL A 423 19.15 22.98 32.86
C VAL A 423 18.60 23.60 34.15
N CYS A 424 18.63 22.87 35.27
CA CYS A 424 18.12 23.31 36.55
C CYS A 424 19.07 24.28 37.25
N GLU A 425 20.41 24.05 37.23
CA GLU A 425 21.41 24.82 37.95
C GLU A 425 21.62 26.24 37.41
N ASN A 426 21.08 26.58 36.24
CA ASN A 426 21.13 27.92 35.63
C ASN A 426 22.54 28.50 35.36
N LYS A 427 23.59 27.68 35.32
CA LYS A 427 24.97 28.14 35.13
C LYS A 427 25.24 28.69 33.72
N ASP A 428 24.62 28.12 32.72
CA ASP A 428 24.75 28.54 31.30
C ASP A 428 23.38 28.79 30.69
N GLY A 429 23.07 30.05 30.35
CA GLY A 429 21.81 30.44 29.73
C GLY A 429 21.51 29.73 28.40
N VAL A 430 22.55 29.16 27.73
CA VAL A 430 22.47 28.46 26.46
C VAL A 430 21.56 27.24 26.54
N TYR A 431 21.61 26.45 27.63
CA TYR A 431 20.77 25.25 27.78
C TYR A 431 19.30 25.61 27.88
N ARG A 432 18.96 26.66 28.57
CA ARG A 432 17.59 27.17 28.72
C ARG A 432 17.08 27.73 27.41
N GLU A 433 17.90 28.48 26.69
CA GLU A 433 17.55 29.01 25.37
C GLU A 433 17.33 27.88 24.38
N PHE A 434 18.14 26.83 24.41
CA PHE A 434 17.98 25.68 23.52
C PHE A 434 16.59 25.04 23.67
N PHE A 435 16.16 24.70 24.89
CA PHE A 435 14.82 24.10 25.08
C PHE A 435 13.69 25.11 24.89
N ARG A 436 13.94 26.41 25.11
CA ARG A 436 13.01 27.49 24.82
C ARG A 436 12.73 27.57 23.31
N VAL A 437 13.75 27.46 22.47
CA VAL A 437 13.58 27.41 21.01
C VAL A 437 12.73 26.21 20.62
N LEU A 438 12.98 25.03 21.18
CA LEU A 438 12.18 23.83 20.88
C LEU A 438 10.71 23.98 21.32
N ALA A 439 10.44 24.72 22.39
CA ALA A 439 9.10 24.96 22.90
C ALA A 439 8.34 26.12 22.20
N LEU A 440 9.03 27.01 21.48
CA LEU A 440 8.43 28.18 20.83
C LEU A 440 8.45 28.10 19.29
N CYS A 441 9.53 27.60 18.71
CA CYS A 441 9.69 27.56 17.26
C CYS A 441 9.02 26.32 16.64
N HIS A 442 7.68 26.28 16.58
CA HIS A 442 6.90 25.15 16.05
C HIS A 442 5.48 25.58 15.69
N THR A 443 4.78 24.69 14.95
CA THR A 443 3.36 24.81 14.57
C THR A 443 2.44 23.86 15.34
N VAL A 444 2.93 23.25 16.42
CA VAL A 444 2.20 22.25 17.21
C VAL A 444 0.97 22.84 17.87
N MET A 445 -0.12 22.08 17.87
CA MET A 445 -1.38 22.38 18.57
C MET A 445 -1.53 21.52 19.83
N VAL A 446 -2.21 22.08 20.83
CA VAL A 446 -2.47 21.40 22.10
C VAL A 446 -3.91 20.89 22.12
N GLU A 447 -4.08 19.60 22.33
CA GLU A 447 -5.37 18.98 22.63
C GLU A 447 -5.36 18.53 24.10
N ARG A 448 -6.41 18.87 24.85
CA ARG A 448 -6.54 18.46 26.26
C ARG A 448 -7.54 17.32 26.37
N ASN A 449 -7.09 16.15 26.79
CA ASN A 449 -7.94 14.98 27.01
C ASN A 449 -7.84 14.55 28.47
N GLY A 450 -8.91 14.73 29.24
CA GLY A 450 -8.93 14.30 30.65
C GLY A 450 -7.84 14.88 31.55
N GLY A 451 -7.27 16.06 31.20
CA GLY A 451 -6.19 16.71 31.95
C GLY A 451 -4.77 16.39 31.44
N GLU A 452 -4.62 15.45 30.52
CA GLU A 452 -3.35 15.21 29.83
C GLU A 452 -3.23 16.12 28.60
N ILE A 453 -2.02 16.63 28.37
CA ILE A 453 -1.67 17.43 27.18
C ILE A 453 -1.22 16.49 26.08
N ILE A 454 -1.95 16.51 24.96
CA ILE A 454 -1.58 15.79 23.74
C ILE A 454 -1.16 16.82 22.70
N TYR A 455 0.04 16.66 22.15
CA TYR A 455 0.51 17.51 21.08
C TYR A 455 0.08 16.92 19.72
N LYS A 456 -0.37 17.79 18.82
CA LYS A 456 -0.68 17.48 17.43
C LYS A 456 0.07 18.45 16.54
N ALA A 457 0.90 17.92 15.66
CA ALA A 457 1.74 18.71 14.78
C ALA A 457 1.45 18.44 13.30
N ALA A 458 1.82 19.39 12.45
CA ALA A 458 1.86 19.18 11.00
C ALA A 458 3.07 18.31 10.57
N SER A 459 4.09 18.21 11.42
CA SER A 459 5.27 17.36 11.21
C SER A 459 5.55 16.51 12.45
N PRO A 460 5.78 15.19 12.32
CA PRO A 460 6.19 14.34 13.44
C PRO A 460 7.51 14.77 14.06
N ASP A 461 8.40 15.37 13.26
CA ASP A 461 9.66 15.93 13.74
C ASP A 461 9.40 17.05 14.78
N GLU A 462 8.43 17.93 14.53
CA GLU A 462 8.05 18.98 15.47
C GLU A 462 7.44 18.42 16.75
N GLU A 463 6.58 17.43 16.64
CA GLU A 463 5.97 16.75 17.80
C GLU A 463 7.05 16.13 18.70
N ALA A 464 8.04 15.47 18.12
CA ALA A 464 9.16 14.86 18.84
C ALA A 464 10.00 15.91 19.58
N LEU A 465 10.30 17.05 18.95
CA LEU A 465 11.10 18.11 19.52
C LEU A 465 10.36 18.84 20.67
N VAL A 466 9.08 19.15 20.49
CA VAL A 466 8.26 19.80 21.52
C VAL A 466 8.00 18.84 22.68
N THR A 467 7.84 17.54 22.41
CA THR A 467 7.74 16.51 23.43
C THR A 467 9.04 16.39 24.23
N ALA A 468 10.20 16.49 23.57
CA ALA A 468 11.49 16.52 24.26
C ALA A 468 11.60 17.75 25.19
N ALA A 469 11.24 18.93 24.72
CA ALA A 469 11.20 20.13 25.52
C ALA A 469 10.25 19.98 26.72
N ARG A 470 9.05 19.42 26.53
CA ARG A 470 8.07 19.14 27.59
C ARG A 470 8.66 18.25 28.69
N ASN A 471 9.37 17.20 28.34
CA ASN A 471 9.93 16.28 29.32
C ASN A 471 11.10 16.86 30.10
N VAL A 472 11.83 17.82 29.52
CA VAL A 472 12.90 18.57 30.21
C VAL A 472 12.36 19.75 31.01
N GLY A 473 11.04 20.02 30.98
CA GLY A 473 10.40 21.05 31.82
C GLY A 473 10.00 22.32 31.08
N TYR A 474 10.09 22.34 29.75
CA TYR A 474 9.60 23.44 28.91
C TYR A 474 8.32 23.02 28.22
N VAL A 475 7.18 23.25 28.86
CA VAL A 475 5.88 22.75 28.46
C VAL A 475 5.10 23.80 27.65
N PHE A 476 4.84 23.54 26.41
CA PHE A 476 3.96 24.38 25.60
C PHE A 476 2.49 24.18 26.01
N LEU A 477 1.83 25.24 26.49
CA LEU A 477 0.50 25.18 27.07
C LEU A 477 -0.61 25.65 26.12
N SER A 478 -0.37 26.75 25.40
CA SER A 478 -1.37 27.32 24.48
C SER A 478 -0.75 28.30 23.50
N ARG A 479 -1.43 28.49 22.38
CA ARG A 479 -1.12 29.48 21.35
C ARG A 479 -2.38 30.26 20.98
N THR A 480 -2.24 31.58 20.92
CA THR A 480 -3.20 32.48 20.31
C THR A 480 -2.61 33.10 19.04
N GLN A 481 -3.30 34.00 18.36
CA GLN A 481 -2.77 34.67 17.18
C GLN A 481 -1.46 35.42 17.45
N ASP A 482 -1.37 36.07 18.59
CA ASP A 482 -0.27 36.99 18.92
C ASP A 482 0.59 36.55 20.10
N THR A 483 0.21 35.44 20.77
CA THR A 483 0.93 34.99 21.97
C THR A 483 1.10 33.47 22.03
N MET A 484 2.19 33.05 22.64
CA MET A 484 2.46 31.65 23.01
C MET A 484 2.77 31.57 24.49
N THR A 485 2.12 30.67 25.22
CA THR A 485 2.33 30.45 26.65
C THR A 485 3.09 29.15 26.85
N VAL A 486 4.22 29.23 27.54
CA VAL A 486 5.10 28.12 27.89
C VAL A 486 5.30 28.08 29.39
N ASN A 487 5.19 26.89 29.95
CA ASN A 487 5.61 26.69 31.35
C ASN A 487 7.10 26.34 31.36
N GLU A 488 7.93 27.19 31.92
CA GLU A 488 9.38 27.03 32.01
C GLU A 488 9.74 26.65 33.46
N LEU A 489 10.07 25.38 33.68
CA LEU A 489 10.49 24.85 35.00
C LEU A 489 9.51 25.15 36.15
N GLY A 490 8.19 25.24 35.83
CA GLY A 490 7.15 25.56 36.83
C GLY A 490 6.60 26.99 36.76
N GLU A 491 7.25 27.92 36.06
CA GLU A 491 6.77 29.29 35.84
C GLU A 491 6.09 29.43 34.47
N GLU A 492 4.87 29.96 34.46
CA GLU A 492 4.18 30.24 33.19
C GLU A 492 4.69 31.58 32.62
N ARG A 493 5.24 31.55 31.41
CA ARG A 493 5.70 32.71 30.67
C ARG A 493 4.97 32.86 29.37
N THR A 494 4.53 34.08 29.08
CA THR A 494 3.80 34.38 27.82
C THR A 494 4.69 35.22 26.92
N TYR A 495 4.96 34.69 25.73
CA TYR A 495 5.76 35.33 24.69
C TYR A 495 4.83 35.95 23.65
N ARG A 496 5.10 37.20 23.26
CA ARG A 496 4.37 37.83 22.17
C ARG A 496 5.01 37.47 20.84
N VAL A 497 4.27 36.85 19.94
CA VAL A 497 4.73 36.51 18.60
C VAL A 497 4.62 37.73 17.69
N LEU A 498 5.74 38.18 17.15
CA LEU A 498 5.82 39.31 16.27
C LEU A 498 5.77 38.92 14.78
N ALA A 499 6.38 37.81 14.44
CA ALA A 499 6.34 37.23 13.10
C ALA A 499 6.66 35.74 13.16
N PHE A 500 6.04 34.98 12.26
CA PHE A 500 6.28 33.58 12.06
C PHE A 500 6.79 33.35 10.62
N LEU A 501 7.97 32.80 10.48
CA LEU A 501 8.65 32.55 9.22
C LEU A 501 8.57 31.06 8.94
N ASP A 502 7.54 30.65 8.22
CA ASP A 502 7.21 29.26 7.96
C ASP A 502 8.34 28.48 7.27
N PHE A 503 8.35 27.18 7.49
CA PHE A 503 9.26 26.25 6.83
C PHE A 503 8.96 26.18 5.33
N SER A 504 9.97 26.34 4.48
CA SER A 504 9.88 25.99 3.08
C SER A 504 10.99 25.02 2.68
N SER A 505 10.70 24.14 1.70
CA SER A 505 11.68 23.16 1.20
C SER A 505 12.89 23.81 0.55
N VAL A 506 12.75 25.05 0.08
CA VAL A 506 13.83 25.85 -0.53
C VAL A 506 14.72 26.42 0.57
N ARG A 507 14.11 27.00 1.61
CA ARG A 507 14.82 27.59 2.73
C ARG A 507 15.39 26.54 3.70
N LYS A 508 14.80 25.37 3.81
CA LYS A 508 15.13 24.26 4.73
C LYS A 508 15.25 24.70 6.19
N ARG A 509 14.57 25.77 6.60
CA ARG A 509 14.57 26.29 7.98
C ARG A 509 13.27 27.00 8.30
N MET A 510 13.02 27.16 9.58
CA MET A 510 11.87 27.83 10.18
C MET A 510 12.32 28.74 11.28
N SER A 511 11.72 29.92 11.39
CA SER A 511 12.08 30.90 12.42
C SER A 511 10.85 31.51 13.05
N ILE A 512 10.97 31.91 14.31
CA ILE A 512 9.96 32.70 15.01
C ILE A 512 10.59 33.92 15.65
N LEU A 513 9.96 35.05 15.44
CA LEU A 513 10.36 36.30 16.09
C LEU A 513 9.42 36.56 17.25
N VAL A 514 9.95 36.55 18.45
CA VAL A 514 9.20 36.70 19.69
C VAL A 514 9.69 37.88 20.53
N LYS A 515 8.78 38.52 21.24
CA LYS A 515 9.11 39.47 22.29
C LYS A 515 8.95 38.77 23.64
N ASP A 516 10.05 38.67 24.38
CA ASP A 516 10.13 38.12 25.72
C ASP A 516 9.29 38.97 26.70
N PRO A 517 8.77 38.41 27.81
CA PRO A 517 8.19 39.17 28.91
C PRO A 517 9.08 40.32 29.42
N ASP A 518 10.40 40.15 29.36
CA ASP A 518 11.41 41.16 29.72
C ASP A 518 11.56 42.31 28.70
N GLY A 519 10.80 42.24 27.57
CA GLY A 519 10.80 43.32 26.56
C GLY A 519 11.83 43.15 25.45
N LYS A 520 12.71 42.17 25.49
CA LYS A 520 13.72 41.86 24.45
C LYS A 520 13.07 41.15 23.25
N ILE A 521 13.58 41.47 22.08
CA ILE A 521 13.14 40.82 20.84
C ILE A 521 14.20 39.80 20.44
N LYS A 522 13.77 38.53 20.29
CA LYS A 522 14.63 37.41 19.88
C LYS A 522 14.10 36.69 18.66
N LEU A 523 15.00 36.35 17.75
CA LEU A 523 14.76 35.47 16.66
C LEU A 523 15.25 34.07 17.03
N TYR A 524 14.35 33.09 16.99
CA TYR A 524 14.67 31.69 17.18
C TYR A 524 14.54 30.92 15.85
N THR A 525 15.58 30.20 15.49
CA THR A 525 15.65 29.49 14.20
C THR A 525 16.02 28.03 14.40
N LYS A 526 15.33 27.15 13.71
CA LYS A 526 15.71 25.73 13.57
C LYS A 526 15.73 25.33 12.10
N GLY A 527 16.66 24.49 11.70
CA GLY A 527 16.75 24.06 10.30
C GLY A 527 17.85 23.06 10.03
N ALA A 528 18.00 22.74 8.74
CA ALA A 528 19.03 21.82 8.28
C ALA A 528 20.44 22.36 8.61
N ASP A 529 21.34 21.45 8.96
CA ASP A 529 22.72 21.72 9.32
C ASP A 529 23.46 22.55 8.28
N ASP A 530 23.41 22.13 6.99
CA ASP A 530 24.05 22.81 5.86
C ASP A 530 23.62 24.28 5.72
N VAL A 531 22.39 24.61 6.07
CA VAL A 531 21.82 25.95 5.94
C VAL A 531 22.12 26.83 7.14
N ILE A 532 21.95 26.30 8.36
CA ILE A 532 22.17 27.05 9.59
C ILE A 532 23.66 27.35 9.78
N LEU A 533 24.55 26.35 9.57
CA LEU A 533 26.00 26.51 9.74
C LEU A 533 26.59 27.60 8.85
N ARG A 534 26.07 27.82 7.65
CA ARG A 534 26.51 28.91 6.74
C ARG A 534 26.06 30.31 7.17
N ARG A 535 25.13 30.43 8.12
CA ARG A 535 24.50 31.66 8.56
C ARG A 535 24.90 32.08 9.99
N LEU A 536 25.84 31.33 10.57
CA LEU A 536 26.35 31.61 11.89
C LEU A 536 27.29 32.84 11.90
N HIS A 537 27.40 33.46 13.04
CA HIS A 537 28.40 34.47 13.31
C HIS A 537 29.82 33.88 13.24
N SER A 538 30.78 34.62 12.73
CA SER A 538 32.17 34.18 12.47
C SER A 538 32.94 33.68 13.70
N GLU A 539 32.54 34.05 14.90
CA GLU A 539 33.23 33.72 16.16
C GLU A 539 32.51 32.65 16.99
N CYS A 540 31.86 31.69 16.36
CA CYS A 540 31.11 30.67 17.09
C CYS A 540 32.04 29.56 17.62
N SER A 541 32.38 29.59 18.93
CA SER A 541 33.31 28.65 19.57
C SER A 541 32.87 27.17 19.54
N SER A 542 31.58 26.93 19.45
CA SER A 542 31.00 25.55 19.44
C SER A 542 30.86 24.94 18.04
N TYR A 543 31.27 25.64 16.96
CA TYR A 543 31.06 25.21 15.58
C TYR A 543 31.70 23.83 15.27
N GLU A 544 33.01 23.71 15.43
CA GLU A 544 33.75 22.47 15.06
C GLU A 544 33.28 21.23 15.86
N ILE A 545 32.95 21.43 17.14
CA ILE A 545 32.52 20.32 18.00
C ILE A 545 31.12 19.88 17.59
N THR A 546 30.23 20.85 17.29
CA THR A 546 28.88 20.54 16.84
C THR A 546 28.89 19.89 15.44
N GLU A 547 29.77 20.31 14.54
CA GLU A 547 29.93 19.68 13.21
C GLU A 547 30.38 18.21 13.33
N LYS A 548 31.34 17.91 14.21
CA LYS A 548 31.73 16.52 14.52
C LYS A 548 30.58 15.71 15.12
N ALA A 549 29.81 16.31 16.00
CA ALA A 549 28.63 15.67 16.59
C ALA A 549 27.56 15.37 15.53
N LEU A 550 27.32 16.30 14.62
CA LEU A 550 26.39 16.12 13.49
C LEU A 550 26.84 14.98 12.55
N ALA A 551 28.13 14.91 12.24
CA ALA A 551 28.69 13.82 11.45
C ALA A 551 28.49 12.45 12.14
N MET A 552 28.70 12.40 13.46
CA MET A 552 28.44 11.18 14.24
C MET A 552 26.94 10.83 14.26
N PHE A 553 26.04 11.79 14.40
CA PHE A 553 24.58 11.57 14.39
C PHE A 553 24.10 11.10 13.00
N ALA A 554 24.69 11.64 11.93
CA ALA A 554 24.40 11.22 10.57
C ALA A 554 24.91 9.78 10.31
N HIS A 555 26.08 9.40 10.83
CA HIS A 555 26.57 8.02 10.78
C HIS A 555 25.61 7.05 11.50
N ASP A 556 25.02 7.49 12.62
CA ASP A 556 24.00 6.71 13.34
C ASP A 556 22.61 6.75 12.66
N THR A 557 22.52 7.21 11.42
CA THR A 557 21.29 7.32 10.61
C THR A 557 20.18 8.18 11.21
N LEU A 558 20.52 9.09 12.12
CA LEU A 558 19.58 10.00 12.76
C LEU A 558 19.32 11.24 11.90
N ARG A 559 18.12 11.78 11.97
CA ARG A 559 17.79 13.10 11.38
C ARG A 559 18.31 14.20 12.26
N THR A 560 19.12 15.08 11.70
CA THR A 560 19.75 16.19 12.41
C THR A 560 19.07 17.52 12.08
N LEU A 561 18.92 18.36 13.11
CA LEU A 561 18.49 19.76 12.97
C LEU A 561 19.37 20.62 13.87
N CYS A 562 19.84 21.76 13.33
CA CYS A 562 20.53 22.78 14.10
C CYS A 562 19.55 23.79 14.68
N VAL A 563 19.86 24.25 15.87
CA VAL A 563 19.09 25.24 16.64
C VAL A 563 19.97 26.46 16.92
N ALA A 564 19.48 27.63 16.55
CA ALA A 564 20.20 28.89 16.67
C ALA A 564 19.28 30.03 17.17
N CYS A 565 19.86 31.09 17.71
CA CYS A 565 19.14 32.29 18.13
C CYS A 565 19.86 33.55 17.68
N LYS A 566 19.14 34.67 17.72
CA LYS A 566 19.71 36.01 17.50
C LYS A 566 18.92 37.03 18.30
N ASP A 567 19.63 37.93 18.99
CA ASP A 567 19.00 39.11 19.59
C ASP A 567 18.76 40.17 18.51
N VAL A 568 17.58 40.75 18.47
CA VAL A 568 17.19 41.74 17.45
C VAL A 568 16.91 43.08 18.13
N ASP A 569 17.65 44.09 17.71
CA ASP A 569 17.44 45.44 18.22
C ASP A 569 16.11 46.04 17.73
N ILE A 570 15.46 46.84 18.58
CA ILE A 570 14.16 47.46 18.26
C ILE A 570 14.19 48.29 16.98
N PRO A 571 15.23 49.11 16.69
CA PRO A 571 15.32 49.83 15.40
C PRO A 571 15.38 48.93 14.19
N VAL A 572 16.13 47.83 14.28
CA VAL A 572 16.25 46.81 13.21
C VAL A 572 14.91 46.14 12.96
N TYR A 573 14.23 45.77 14.03
CA TYR A 573 12.89 45.19 13.96
C TYR A 573 11.90 46.16 13.28
N THR A 574 11.90 47.43 13.67
CA THR A 574 10.94 48.40 13.13
C THR A 574 11.15 48.64 11.63
N ALA A 575 12.39 48.69 11.18
CA ALA A 575 12.70 48.81 9.75
C ALA A 575 12.33 47.57 8.96
N TRP A 576 12.62 46.37 9.52
CA TRP A 576 12.28 45.08 8.91
C TRP A 576 10.78 44.84 8.86
N SER A 577 10.03 45.14 9.94
CA SER A 577 8.58 44.97 10.03
C SER A 577 7.83 45.76 8.94
N LYS A 578 8.28 46.97 8.60
CA LYS A 578 7.69 47.75 7.48
C LYS A 578 7.88 47.03 6.14
N ARG A 579 9.08 46.50 5.85
CA ARG A 579 9.37 45.74 4.62
C ARG A 579 8.58 44.42 4.57
N TYR A 580 8.50 43.74 5.70
CA TYR A 580 7.71 42.52 5.85
C TYR A 580 6.23 42.75 5.52
N HIS A 581 5.65 43.83 6.09
CA HIS A 581 4.26 44.19 5.83
C HIS A 581 4.05 44.54 4.35
N GLN A 582 4.95 45.33 3.74
CA GLN A 582 4.88 45.64 2.30
C GLN A 582 4.96 44.38 1.44
N ALA A 583 5.88 43.45 1.72
CA ALA A 583 6.01 42.20 1.01
C ALA A 583 4.79 41.28 1.19
N SER A 584 4.18 41.31 2.39
CA SER A 584 3.01 40.45 2.70
C SER A 584 1.73 40.89 1.97
N VAL A 585 1.61 42.18 1.62
CA VAL A 585 0.42 42.74 0.93
C VAL A 585 0.60 42.71 -0.60
N THR A 586 1.80 42.47 -1.12
CA THR A 586 2.07 42.47 -2.57
C THR A 586 1.48 41.26 -3.25
N LEU A 587 0.71 41.43 -4.31
CA LEU A 587 0.02 40.34 -5.04
C LEU A 587 0.94 39.64 -6.08
N GLN A 588 1.96 40.33 -6.61
CA GLN A 588 2.88 39.75 -7.60
C GLN A 588 4.19 39.35 -6.95
N ASN A 589 4.67 38.11 -7.25
CA ASN A 589 5.91 37.55 -6.70
C ASN A 589 6.03 37.59 -5.16
N ARG A 590 4.91 37.52 -4.45
CA ARG A 590 4.82 37.61 -2.98
C ARG A 590 5.80 36.62 -2.30
N THR A 591 5.84 35.37 -2.73
CA THR A 591 6.69 34.32 -2.12
C THR A 591 8.18 34.69 -2.22
N ALA A 592 8.64 35.12 -3.40
CA ALA A 592 10.04 35.50 -3.60
C ALA A 592 10.44 36.76 -2.83
N LEU A 593 9.51 37.73 -2.68
CA LEU A 593 9.74 38.93 -1.89
C LEU A 593 9.80 38.61 -0.40
N LEU A 594 8.88 37.78 0.09
CA LEU A 594 8.89 37.34 1.49
C LEU A 594 10.17 36.55 1.82
N GLU A 595 10.61 35.66 0.94
CA GLU A 595 11.85 34.91 1.15
C GLU A 595 13.07 35.81 1.27
N ARG A 596 13.16 36.86 0.47
CA ARG A 596 14.25 37.87 0.59
C ARG A 596 14.20 38.60 1.93
N VAL A 597 13.00 39.02 2.34
CA VAL A 597 12.82 39.74 3.62
C VAL A 597 13.13 38.83 4.81
N TYR A 598 12.83 37.54 4.70
CA TYR A 598 13.21 36.57 5.72
C TYR A 598 14.73 36.37 5.76
N ASP A 599 15.38 36.25 4.63
CA ASP A 599 16.84 36.05 4.53
C ASP A 599 17.62 37.22 5.18
N GLU A 600 17.11 38.42 5.12
CA GLU A 600 17.75 39.59 5.72
C GLU A 600 17.86 39.48 7.27
N LEU A 601 16.87 38.90 7.90
CA LEU A 601 16.83 38.77 9.38
C LEU A 601 17.62 37.54 9.85
N GLU A 602 17.64 36.48 9.07
CA GLU A 602 18.23 35.17 9.37
C GLU A 602 19.73 35.09 9.07
N THR A 603 20.49 36.15 9.42
CA THR A 603 21.95 36.26 9.28
C THR A 603 22.57 36.48 10.65
N ASP A 604 23.85 36.17 10.81
CA ASP A 604 24.60 36.32 12.04
C ASP A 604 23.96 35.61 13.23
N LEU A 605 23.62 34.37 13.07
CA LEU A 605 22.97 33.56 14.09
C LEU A 605 23.99 33.02 15.10
N GLN A 606 23.59 32.90 16.35
CA GLN A 606 24.35 32.24 17.40
C GLN A 606 23.89 30.77 17.51
N LEU A 607 24.81 29.82 17.36
CA LEU A 607 24.52 28.39 17.48
C LEU A 607 24.30 28.00 18.95
N LEU A 608 23.14 27.42 19.23
CA LEU A 608 22.82 26.86 20.54
C LEU A 608 23.19 25.37 20.60
N GLY A 609 22.99 24.66 19.48
CA GLY A 609 23.26 23.24 19.42
C GLY A 609 22.57 22.54 18.26
N ALA A 610 22.54 21.20 18.35
CA ALA A 610 21.91 20.33 17.37
C ALA A 610 21.05 19.26 18.05
N THR A 611 19.99 18.84 17.37
CA THR A 611 19.10 17.74 17.78
C THR A 611 19.24 16.57 16.82
N ALA A 612 19.04 15.35 17.31
CA ALA A 612 19.01 14.12 16.53
C ALA A 612 17.78 13.29 16.89
N ILE A 613 16.93 13.04 15.89
CA ILE A 613 15.68 12.30 16.01
C ILE A 613 15.71 11.06 15.13
N GLU A 614 15.04 10.00 15.55
CA GLU A 614 14.94 8.73 14.85
C GLU A 614 13.52 8.50 14.35
N ASP A 615 13.37 8.07 13.08
CA ASP A 615 12.11 7.53 12.54
C ASP A 615 12.02 6.06 12.98
N LYS A 616 11.14 5.78 13.92
CA LYS A 616 11.06 4.48 14.57
C LYS A 616 10.59 3.40 13.58
N LEU A 617 11.44 2.43 13.33
CA LEU A 617 11.10 1.25 12.53
C LEU A 617 10.04 0.38 13.23
N GLN A 618 9.27 -0.36 12.45
CA GLN A 618 8.45 -1.45 13.00
C GLN A 618 9.36 -2.55 13.58
N ASP A 619 8.79 -3.35 14.47
CA ASP A 619 9.52 -4.41 15.16
C ASP A 619 10.08 -5.43 14.13
N LYS A 620 11.37 -5.80 14.26
CA LYS A 620 12.07 -6.82 13.45
C LYS A 620 12.10 -6.56 11.93
N VAL A 621 12.02 -5.31 11.48
CA VAL A 621 12.10 -4.98 10.04
C VAL A 621 13.48 -5.29 9.46
N PRO A 622 14.62 -4.93 10.09
CA PRO A 622 15.95 -5.23 9.53
C PRO A 622 16.18 -6.73 9.35
N GLU A 623 15.77 -7.55 10.34
CA GLU A 623 15.89 -9.01 10.28
C GLU A 623 14.99 -9.57 9.16
N THR A 624 13.80 -9.02 8.99
CA THR A 624 12.88 -9.44 7.93
C THR A 624 13.45 -9.15 6.55
N ILE A 625 13.99 -7.94 6.34
CA ILE A 625 14.60 -7.57 5.05
C ILE A 625 15.82 -8.44 4.76
N GLN A 626 16.64 -8.73 5.76
CA GLN A 626 17.78 -9.62 5.60
C GLN A 626 17.33 -11.02 5.18
N LEU A 627 16.31 -11.59 5.86
CA LEU A 627 15.78 -12.90 5.54
C LEU A 627 15.19 -12.96 4.12
N LEU A 628 14.52 -11.89 3.67
CA LEU A 628 14.01 -11.78 2.30
C LEU A 628 15.15 -11.79 1.26
N LYS A 629 16.25 -11.08 1.54
CA LYS A 629 17.45 -11.08 0.68
C LYS A 629 18.12 -12.46 0.63
N ASP A 630 18.26 -13.13 1.76
CA ASP A 630 18.82 -14.48 1.85
C ASP A 630 17.96 -15.50 1.09
N GLY A 631 16.63 -15.29 1.10
CA GLY A 631 15.66 -16.00 0.26
C GLY A 631 15.68 -15.61 -1.22
N ASN A 632 16.69 -14.84 -1.68
CA ASN A 632 16.88 -14.38 -3.06
C ASN A 632 15.71 -13.52 -3.58
N MET A 633 15.02 -12.79 -2.70
CA MET A 633 14.00 -11.83 -3.08
C MET A 633 14.63 -10.44 -3.22
N LYS A 634 14.24 -9.71 -4.26
CA LYS A 634 14.68 -8.32 -4.46
C LYS A 634 13.68 -7.39 -3.79
N VAL A 635 14.15 -6.63 -2.81
CA VAL A 635 13.33 -5.68 -2.05
C VAL A 635 13.53 -4.28 -2.62
N TRP A 636 12.42 -3.68 -3.10
CA TRP A 636 12.36 -2.32 -3.62
C TRP A 636 11.48 -1.46 -2.72
N VAL A 637 11.97 -0.28 -2.36
CA VAL A 637 11.22 0.69 -1.56
C VAL A 637 10.74 1.82 -2.45
N LEU A 638 9.43 2.12 -2.38
CA LEU A 638 8.76 3.15 -3.18
C LEU A 638 8.14 4.18 -2.23
N THR A 639 8.76 5.35 -2.08
CA THR A 639 8.32 6.37 -1.12
C THR A 639 8.07 7.73 -1.75
N GLY A 640 7.14 8.49 -1.16
CA GLY A 640 6.94 9.92 -1.46
C GLY A 640 8.01 10.82 -0.87
N ASP A 641 8.85 10.31 0.04
CA ASP A 641 9.86 11.05 0.78
C ASP A 641 11.01 11.57 -0.10
N LYS A 642 11.79 12.47 0.47
CA LYS A 642 13.02 12.98 -0.13
C LYS A 642 14.11 11.91 -0.16
N GLN A 643 15.07 12.08 -1.08
CA GLN A 643 16.16 11.13 -1.29
C GLN A 643 16.98 10.88 -0.02
N GLU A 644 17.36 11.94 0.70
CA GLU A 644 18.19 11.85 1.91
C GLU A 644 17.49 11.00 2.99
N THR A 645 16.19 11.26 3.21
CA THR A 645 15.37 10.50 4.17
C THR A 645 15.26 9.02 3.77
N ALA A 646 15.07 8.76 2.49
CA ALA A 646 14.93 7.40 1.99
C ALA A 646 16.24 6.60 2.08
N ILE A 647 17.38 7.25 1.87
CA ILE A 647 18.72 6.65 2.05
C ILE A 647 18.95 6.30 3.53
N ASN A 648 18.69 7.24 4.44
CA ASN A 648 18.86 7.00 5.87
C ASN A 648 18.02 5.81 6.37
N ILE A 649 16.76 5.74 5.97
CA ILE A 649 15.92 4.58 6.28
C ILE A 649 16.44 3.31 5.61
N GLY A 650 16.99 3.41 4.40
CA GLY A 650 17.62 2.29 3.71
C GLY A 650 18.75 1.65 4.55
N PHE A 651 19.60 2.47 5.17
CA PHE A 651 20.64 2.00 6.10
C PHE A 651 20.04 1.44 7.38
N SER A 652 19.12 2.17 8.01
CA SER A 652 18.47 1.72 9.26
C SER A 652 17.76 0.37 9.12
N CYS A 653 17.16 0.10 7.96
CA CYS A 653 16.48 -1.17 7.66
C CYS A 653 17.43 -2.29 7.18
N ARG A 654 18.74 -2.06 7.09
CA ARG A 654 19.72 -2.96 6.45
C ARG A 654 19.39 -3.27 4.98
N LEU A 655 18.66 -2.37 4.34
CA LEU A 655 18.43 -2.43 2.90
C LEU A 655 19.66 -1.98 2.13
N LEU A 656 20.38 -0.99 2.66
CA LEU A 656 21.71 -0.54 2.24
C LEU A 656 22.74 -0.97 3.28
N SER A 657 23.95 -1.24 2.85
CA SER A 657 25.13 -1.50 3.68
C SER A 657 26.29 -0.65 3.19
N ASP A 658 27.28 -0.40 4.05
CA ASP A 658 28.46 0.44 3.71
C ASP A 658 29.29 -0.14 2.56
N ASP A 659 29.18 -1.45 2.31
CA ASP A 659 29.85 -2.14 1.20
C ASP A 659 29.17 -1.94 -0.15
N MET A 660 28.00 -1.31 -0.21
CA MET A 660 27.23 -1.10 -1.43
C MET A 660 27.56 0.25 -2.07
N GLU A 661 27.84 0.24 -3.36
CA GLU A 661 27.94 1.46 -4.16
C GLU A 661 26.56 2.03 -4.47
N ILE A 662 26.31 3.26 -4.05
CA ILE A 662 25.05 3.99 -4.34
C ILE A 662 25.24 4.71 -5.66
N LEU A 663 24.43 4.40 -6.65
CA LEU A 663 24.43 5.08 -7.95
C LEU A 663 23.61 6.37 -7.87
N ASP A 664 24.26 7.48 -8.22
CA ASP A 664 23.61 8.80 -8.34
C ASP A 664 22.75 8.92 -9.60
N GLU A 665 21.83 9.89 -9.64
CA GLU A 665 20.92 10.12 -10.77
C GLU A 665 21.68 10.30 -12.08
N GLU A 666 22.82 10.98 -12.08
CA GLU A 666 23.64 11.19 -13.26
C GLU A 666 24.30 9.90 -13.76
N GLN A 667 24.82 9.09 -12.86
CA GLN A 667 25.36 7.75 -13.16
C GLN A 667 24.29 6.82 -13.72
N ILE A 668 23.08 6.82 -13.10
CA ILE A 668 21.93 6.04 -13.57
C ILE A 668 21.55 6.47 -15.00
N ARG A 669 21.57 7.78 -15.31
CA ARG A 669 21.26 8.30 -16.64
C ARG A 669 22.31 7.88 -17.68
N ILE A 670 23.58 7.91 -17.31
CA ILE A 670 24.71 7.48 -18.18
C ILE A 670 24.63 5.98 -18.45
N LEU A 671 24.49 5.16 -17.43
CA LEU A 671 24.34 3.72 -17.55
C LEU A 671 23.06 3.33 -18.32
N GLY A 672 21.94 3.97 -18.05
CA GLY A 672 20.69 3.77 -18.76
C GLY A 672 20.82 4.07 -20.27
N THR A 673 21.54 5.12 -20.67
CA THR A 673 21.82 5.42 -22.08
C THR A 673 22.74 4.40 -22.74
N LYS A 674 23.74 3.85 -22.02
CA LYS A 674 24.60 2.76 -22.51
C LYS A 674 23.79 1.48 -22.76
N ILE A 675 22.94 1.09 -21.81
CA ILE A 675 22.08 -0.10 -21.91
C ILE A 675 21.05 0.08 -23.02
N GLN A 676 20.48 1.29 -23.17
CA GLN A 676 19.56 1.62 -24.25
C GLN A 676 20.19 1.46 -25.64
N LYS A 677 21.46 1.87 -25.81
CA LYS A 677 22.23 1.67 -27.05
C LYS A 677 22.43 0.18 -27.34
N GLN A 678 22.77 -0.64 -26.32
CA GLN A 678 22.90 -2.09 -26.46
C GLN A 678 21.57 -2.76 -26.77
N GLY A 679 20.48 -2.35 -26.10
CA GLY A 679 19.12 -2.83 -26.37
C GLY A 679 18.63 -2.51 -27.78
N LYS A 680 18.98 -1.32 -28.31
CA LYS A 680 18.67 -0.93 -29.69
C LYS A 680 19.36 -1.85 -30.71
N LEU A 681 20.57 -2.27 -30.42
CA LEU A 681 21.36 -3.21 -31.25
C LEU A 681 20.74 -4.63 -31.25
N LEU A 682 20.28 -5.09 -30.09
CA LEU A 682 19.60 -6.39 -29.92
C LEU A 682 18.22 -6.44 -30.58
N LEU A 683 17.46 -5.36 -30.53
CA LEU A 683 16.16 -5.24 -31.19
C LEU A 683 16.29 -5.12 -32.72
N LEU A 684 17.30 -4.41 -33.22
CA LEU A 684 17.59 -4.36 -34.66
C LEU A 684 17.95 -5.74 -35.22
N ARG A 685 18.55 -6.62 -34.44
CA ARG A 685 18.81 -8.03 -34.83
C ARG A 685 17.55 -8.89 -34.85
N LYS A 686 16.49 -8.55 -34.08
CA LYS A 686 15.23 -9.34 -34.00
C LYS A 686 14.09 -8.81 -34.89
N CYS A 687 14.13 -7.57 -35.33
CA CYS A 687 13.03 -6.92 -36.06
C CYS A 687 13.44 -6.53 -37.49
N PHE A 688 13.46 -7.49 -38.41
CA PHE A 688 13.64 -7.19 -39.85
C PHE A 688 12.33 -6.72 -40.53
N ASN A 689 11.22 -6.60 -39.80
CA ASN A 689 9.92 -6.17 -40.36
C ASN A 689 9.07 -5.39 -39.35
N TRP A 690 9.30 -4.09 -39.16
CA TRP A 690 8.21 -3.22 -38.70
C TRP A 690 8.52 -1.71 -38.79
N LYS A 691 7.97 -1.07 -39.80
CA LYS A 691 7.84 0.39 -39.90
C LYS A 691 6.48 0.81 -39.32
N ARG A 692 6.33 0.95 -38.01
CA ARG A 692 5.23 1.73 -37.37
C ARG A 692 5.54 2.13 -35.93
N ASN A 693 5.46 3.43 -35.63
CA ASN A 693 5.53 4.08 -34.31
C ASN A 693 6.92 4.17 -33.63
N GLN A 694 7.78 5.04 -34.14
CA GLN A 694 9.08 5.33 -33.54
C GLN A 694 8.99 5.81 -32.07
N LYS A 695 8.01 6.66 -31.69
CA LYS A 695 7.86 7.21 -30.33
C LYS A 695 7.49 6.11 -29.30
N LYS A 696 6.58 5.22 -29.62
CA LYS A 696 6.24 4.06 -28.76
C LYS A 696 7.40 3.07 -28.58
N GLN A 697 8.27 2.99 -29.56
CA GLN A 697 9.43 2.09 -29.57
C GLN A 697 10.56 2.67 -28.71
N GLU A 698 10.72 4.00 -28.74
CA GLU A 698 11.71 4.71 -27.90
C GLU A 698 11.33 4.68 -26.41
N ASP A 699 10.06 4.90 -26.09
CA ASP A 699 9.55 4.80 -24.71
C ASP A 699 9.66 3.36 -24.17
N SER A 700 9.38 2.34 -25.00
CA SER A 700 9.56 0.93 -24.62
C SER A 700 11.03 0.55 -24.39
N LEU A 701 11.97 1.18 -25.09
CA LEU A 701 13.41 0.98 -24.88
C LEU A 701 13.90 1.63 -23.57
N LYS A 702 13.37 2.80 -23.24
CA LYS A 702 13.66 3.48 -21.96
C LYS A 702 13.14 2.65 -20.78
N GLU A 703 11.89 2.16 -20.87
CA GLU A 703 11.30 1.25 -19.88
C GLU A 703 12.15 -0.01 -19.68
N TRP A 704 12.56 -0.65 -20.79
CA TRP A 704 13.39 -1.85 -20.73
C TRP A 704 14.76 -1.58 -20.10
N ALA A 705 15.42 -0.48 -20.50
CA ALA A 705 16.72 -0.11 -19.97
C ALA A 705 16.67 0.18 -18.45
N PHE A 706 15.62 0.86 -17.99
CA PHE A 706 15.38 1.09 -16.57
C PHE A 706 15.24 -0.23 -15.81
N VAL A 707 14.36 -1.12 -16.25
CA VAL A 707 14.12 -2.40 -15.57
C VAL A 707 15.35 -3.29 -15.61
N ASP A 708 16.11 -3.27 -16.69
CA ASP A 708 17.31 -4.08 -16.82
C ASP A 708 18.41 -3.62 -15.85
N LEU A 709 18.68 -2.30 -15.80
CA LEU A 709 19.61 -1.71 -14.82
C LEU A 709 19.16 -1.99 -13.39
N ALA A 710 17.91 -1.66 -13.05
CA ALA A 710 17.36 -1.82 -11.72
C ALA A 710 17.32 -3.29 -11.25
N SER A 711 17.15 -4.23 -12.18
CA SER A 711 17.20 -5.66 -11.87
C SER A 711 18.61 -6.21 -11.60
N GLN A 712 19.65 -5.52 -12.02
CA GLN A 712 21.05 -5.87 -11.71
C GLN A 712 21.44 -5.37 -10.31
N CYS A 713 20.82 -4.31 -9.82
CA CYS A 713 21.02 -3.80 -8.47
C CYS A 713 20.47 -4.79 -7.43
N GLN A 714 21.13 -4.85 -6.26
CA GLN A 714 20.64 -5.64 -5.12
C GLN A 714 19.37 -5.02 -4.56
N THR A 715 19.32 -3.69 -4.49
CA THR A 715 18.26 -2.90 -3.90
C THR A 715 17.95 -1.69 -4.78
N VAL A 716 16.69 -1.29 -4.80
CA VAL A 716 16.23 -0.07 -5.49
C VAL A 716 15.35 0.75 -4.55
N ILE A 717 15.66 2.04 -4.43
CA ILE A 717 14.87 2.99 -3.66
C ILE A 717 14.37 4.07 -4.61
N CYS A 718 13.06 4.16 -4.77
CA CYS A 718 12.40 5.20 -5.58
C CYS A 718 11.85 6.28 -4.66
N CYS A 719 12.38 7.50 -4.77
CA CYS A 719 12.00 8.65 -3.96
C CYS A 719 11.00 9.55 -4.70
N ARG A 720 10.21 10.34 -3.98
CA ARG A 720 9.22 11.30 -4.50
C ARG A 720 8.27 10.71 -5.56
N VAL A 721 7.87 9.45 -5.38
CA VAL A 721 6.98 8.77 -6.32
C VAL A 721 5.51 8.99 -5.94
N THR A 722 4.72 9.33 -6.95
CA THR A 722 3.27 9.43 -6.80
C THR A 722 2.62 8.04 -6.77
N PRO A 723 1.38 7.89 -6.24
CA PRO A 723 0.67 6.60 -6.21
C PRO A 723 0.57 5.90 -7.56
N LYS A 724 0.40 6.68 -8.63
CA LYS A 724 0.37 6.17 -10.00
C LYS A 724 1.75 5.66 -10.45
N GLN A 725 2.82 6.37 -10.09
CA GLN A 725 4.18 5.93 -10.40
C GLN A 725 4.57 4.66 -9.65
N LYS A 726 4.17 4.51 -8.37
CA LYS A 726 4.34 3.25 -7.61
C LYS A 726 3.77 2.06 -8.39
N SER A 727 2.54 2.18 -8.88
CA SER A 727 1.91 1.12 -9.68
C SER A 727 2.59 0.89 -11.03
N MET A 728 3.09 1.96 -11.68
CA MET A 728 3.84 1.84 -12.95
C MET A 728 5.14 1.06 -12.78
N VAL A 729 5.91 1.31 -11.73
CA VAL A 729 7.16 0.57 -11.43
C VAL A 729 6.88 -0.93 -11.30
N VAL A 730 5.88 -1.30 -10.52
CA VAL A 730 5.46 -2.71 -10.38
C VAL A 730 5.05 -3.30 -11.74
N GLN A 731 4.26 -2.55 -12.52
CA GLN A 731 3.81 -3.00 -13.84
C GLN A 731 4.98 -3.20 -14.82
N LEU A 732 5.99 -2.32 -14.79
CA LEU A 732 7.18 -2.42 -15.64
C LEU A 732 8.00 -3.68 -15.34
N VAL A 733 8.25 -3.97 -14.06
CA VAL A 733 8.97 -5.19 -13.67
C VAL A 733 8.18 -6.43 -14.09
N LYS A 734 6.87 -6.45 -13.84
CA LYS A 734 5.99 -7.55 -14.25
C LYS A 734 5.96 -7.77 -15.76
N LYS A 735 5.94 -6.70 -16.56
CA LYS A 735 5.92 -6.74 -18.02
C LYS A 735 7.23 -7.26 -18.62
N HIS A 736 8.36 -6.77 -18.11
CA HIS A 736 9.66 -7.04 -18.72
C HIS A 736 10.38 -8.27 -18.16
N LYS A 737 10.27 -8.54 -16.86
CA LYS A 737 10.93 -9.71 -16.22
C LYS A 737 10.00 -10.93 -16.10
N ARG A 738 8.69 -10.76 -16.23
CA ARG A 738 7.67 -11.82 -16.01
C ARG A 738 7.81 -12.49 -14.63
N ALA A 739 8.40 -11.76 -13.70
CA ALA A 739 8.64 -12.21 -12.34
C ALA A 739 7.36 -12.14 -11.49
N THR A 740 7.30 -12.94 -10.45
CA THR A 740 6.22 -12.88 -9.46
C THR A 740 6.49 -11.73 -8.50
N THR A 741 5.53 -10.81 -8.41
CA THR A 741 5.64 -9.56 -7.66
C THR A 741 4.72 -9.55 -6.45
N LEU A 742 5.23 -9.10 -5.30
CA LEU A 742 4.47 -8.80 -4.11
C LEU A 742 4.57 -7.29 -3.82
N ALA A 743 3.45 -6.66 -3.49
CA ALA A 743 3.42 -5.27 -3.03
C ALA A 743 2.83 -5.22 -1.62
N ILE A 744 3.50 -4.47 -0.73
CA ILE A 744 3.08 -4.29 0.66
C ILE A 744 2.99 -2.79 0.98
N GLY A 745 1.89 -2.40 1.62
CA GLY A 745 1.61 -1.02 2.01
C GLY A 745 0.47 -0.93 3.02
N ASP A 746 0.27 0.24 3.60
CA ASP A 746 -0.73 0.51 4.65
C ASP A 746 -1.75 1.59 4.25
N GLY A 747 -1.35 2.53 3.39
CA GLY A 747 -2.15 3.70 3.02
C GLY A 747 -2.97 3.55 1.72
N ALA A 748 -3.84 4.51 1.46
CA ALA A 748 -4.58 4.62 0.19
C ALA A 748 -3.67 4.87 -1.02
N ASN A 749 -2.50 5.48 -0.80
CA ASN A 749 -1.45 5.68 -1.79
C ASN A 749 -0.96 4.38 -2.43
N ASP A 750 -1.02 3.28 -1.67
CA ASP A 750 -0.50 1.98 -2.07
C ASP A 750 -1.54 1.08 -2.74
N VAL A 751 -2.81 1.46 -2.68
CA VAL A 751 -3.91 0.66 -3.24
C VAL A 751 -3.65 0.28 -4.70
N ASN A 752 -3.16 1.22 -5.52
CA ASN A 752 -2.85 0.94 -6.92
C ASN A 752 -1.66 0.00 -7.08
N MET A 753 -0.64 0.15 -6.25
CA MET A 753 0.53 -0.72 -6.21
C MET A 753 0.12 -2.14 -5.80
N ILE A 754 -0.66 -2.28 -4.73
CA ILE A 754 -1.20 -3.53 -4.19
C ILE A 754 -2.07 -4.26 -5.23
N LYS A 755 -2.96 -3.53 -5.94
CA LYS A 755 -3.81 -4.10 -6.98
C LYS A 755 -3.04 -4.54 -8.24
N THR A 756 -1.93 -3.88 -8.55
CA THR A 756 -1.13 -4.15 -9.75
C THR A 756 -0.20 -5.34 -9.58
N ALA A 757 0.35 -5.56 -8.40
CA ALA A 757 1.19 -6.71 -8.08
C ALA A 757 0.43 -8.04 -8.21
N ASP A 758 1.16 -9.16 -8.33
CA ASP A 758 0.56 -10.50 -8.34
C ASP A 758 -0.03 -10.83 -6.97
N ILE A 759 0.65 -10.39 -5.91
CA ILE A 759 0.19 -10.50 -4.52
C ILE A 759 0.18 -9.12 -3.91
N GLY A 760 -0.93 -8.74 -3.30
CA GLY A 760 -1.06 -7.52 -2.52
C GLY A 760 -1.19 -7.82 -1.04
N VAL A 761 -0.34 -7.22 -0.22
CA VAL A 761 -0.36 -7.34 1.24
C VAL A 761 -0.69 -5.97 1.84
N GLY A 762 -1.71 -5.92 2.69
CA GLY A 762 -2.08 -4.71 3.43
C GLY A 762 -1.62 -4.82 4.87
N ILE A 763 -0.99 -3.79 5.40
CA ILE A 763 -0.69 -3.70 6.84
C ILE A 763 -1.87 -3.04 7.54
N SER A 764 -2.39 -3.69 8.57
CA SER A 764 -3.40 -3.09 9.45
C SER A 764 -2.75 -2.00 10.29
N GLY A 765 -2.84 -0.75 9.84
CA GLY A 765 -2.36 0.43 10.54
C GLY A 765 -3.42 1.03 11.48
N LEU A 766 -3.01 1.99 12.30
CA LEU A 766 -3.91 2.92 12.99
C LEU A 766 -4.56 3.88 11.98
N GLU A 767 -4.07 3.92 10.75
CA GLU A 767 -4.11 5.03 9.81
C GLU A 767 -5.00 4.80 8.58
N GLY A 768 -5.63 3.63 8.40
CA GLY A 768 -6.56 3.45 7.28
C GLY A 768 -6.87 1.99 6.97
N THR A 769 -8.07 1.75 6.51
CA THR A 769 -8.54 0.40 6.14
C THR A 769 -8.46 0.14 4.63
N GLN A 770 -8.10 1.13 3.81
CA GLN A 770 -8.20 1.04 2.35
C GLN A 770 -7.19 0.08 1.71
N ALA A 771 -5.93 0.12 2.19
CA ALA A 771 -4.91 -0.83 1.76
C ALA A 771 -5.33 -2.26 2.12
N VAL A 772 -5.78 -2.47 3.36
CA VAL A 772 -6.29 -3.75 3.86
C VAL A 772 -7.48 -4.22 3.04
N GLN A 773 -8.46 -3.35 2.76
CA GLN A 773 -9.64 -3.69 1.98
C GLN A 773 -9.33 -4.07 0.52
N SER A 774 -8.27 -3.51 -0.03
CA SER A 774 -7.85 -3.74 -1.43
C SER A 774 -6.81 -4.84 -1.59
N SER A 775 -6.26 -5.37 -0.49
CA SER A 775 -5.22 -6.40 -0.49
C SER A 775 -5.77 -7.81 -0.60
N ASP A 776 -4.91 -8.74 -0.98
CA ASP A 776 -5.18 -10.19 -1.02
C ASP A 776 -4.93 -10.84 0.35
N PHE A 777 -3.93 -10.33 1.07
CA PHE A 777 -3.61 -10.74 2.44
C PHE A 777 -3.46 -9.49 3.31
N SER A 778 -3.87 -9.56 4.57
CA SER A 778 -3.65 -8.51 5.54
C SER A 778 -2.90 -9.03 6.75
N ILE A 779 -1.92 -8.26 7.21
CA ILE A 779 -1.08 -8.56 8.37
C ILE A 779 -1.00 -7.33 9.27
N ALA A 780 -0.72 -7.53 10.56
CA ALA A 780 -0.67 -6.43 11.51
C ALA A 780 0.70 -5.72 11.54
N GLN A 781 1.78 -6.42 11.22
CA GLN A 781 3.15 -5.93 11.25
C GLN A 781 3.96 -6.47 10.07
N PHE A 782 4.97 -5.71 9.63
CA PHE A 782 5.84 -6.11 8.52
C PHE A 782 6.59 -7.43 8.77
N CYS A 783 6.99 -7.70 10.02
CA CYS A 783 7.70 -8.92 10.37
C CYS A 783 6.91 -10.22 10.11
N PHE A 784 5.57 -10.16 10.10
CA PHE A 784 4.73 -11.32 9.79
C PHE A 784 4.86 -11.79 8.34
N LEU A 785 5.44 -10.94 7.47
CA LEU A 785 5.77 -11.32 6.10
C LEU A 785 6.74 -12.52 6.04
N GLN A 786 7.63 -12.67 7.04
CA GLN A 786 8.52 -13.83 7.15
C GLN A 786 7.71 -15.13 7.19
N ARG A 787 6.76 -15.23 8.12
CA ARG A 787 5.92 -16.43 8.25
C ARG A 787 5.03 -16.65 7.04
N LEU A 788 4.43 -15.56 6.54
CA LEU A 788 3.53 -15.62 5.39
C LEU A 788 4.25 -16.20 4.15
N LEU A 789 5.50 -15.81 3.87
CA LEU A 789 6.23 -16.25 2.69
C LEU A 789 6.99 -17.56 2.90
N PHE A 790 7.83 -17.65 3.93
CA PHE A 790 8.74 -18.78 4.12
C PHE A 790 8.10 -20.01 4.71
N ILE A 791 6.96 -19.86 5.43
CA ILE A 791 6.22 -20.97 5.99
C ILE A 791 4.98 -21.25 5.16
N HIS A 792 3.96 -20.41 5.25
CA HIS A 792 2.68 -20.64 4.57
C HIS A 792 2.80 -20.65 3.04
N GLY A 793 3.52 -19.71 2.47
CA GLY A 793 3.73 -19.60 1.03
C GLY A 793 4.52 -20.80 0.48
N ARG A 794 5.65 -21.10 1.09
CA ARG A 794 6.51 -22.21 0.68
C ARG A 794 5.79 -23.57 0.81
N TRP A 795 5.14 -23.83 1.94
CA TRP A 795 4.40 -25.07 2.12
C TRP A 795 3.23 -25.19 1.17
N SER A 796 2.46 -24.12 0.95
CA SER A 796 1.34 -24.13 0.00
C SER A 796 1.81 -24.46 -1.41
N TYR A 797 2.91 -23.88 -1.87
CA TYR A 797 3.48 -24.19 -3.18
C TYR A 797 3.90 -25.66 -3.29
N LEU A 798 4.61 -26.20 -2.30
CA LEU A 798 5.05 -27.61 -2.28
C LEU A 798 3.86 -28.57 -2.25
N ARG A 799 2.88 -28.32 -1.38
CA ARG A 799 1.67 -29.14 -1.22
C ARG A 799 0.85 -29.17 -2.51
N ILE A 800 0.62 -28.02 -3.13
CA ILE A 800 -0.12 -27.94 -4.38
C ILE A 800 0.64 -28.63 -5.51
N THR A 801 1.95 -28.53 -5.58
CA THR A 801 2.78 -29.25 -6.55
C THR A 801 2.67 -30.75 -6.39
N LYS A 802 2.82 -31.29 -5.17
CA LYS A 802 2.68 -32.72 -4.88
C LYS A 802 1.26 -33.20 -5.17
N PHE A 803 0.24 -32.38 -4.81
CA PHE A 803 -1.16 -32.62 -5.14
C PHE A 803 -1.36 -32.87 -6.62
N PHE A 804 -0.89 -31.98 -7.51
CA PHE A 804 -1.06 -32.15 -8.95
C PHE A 804 -0.37 -33.41 -9.46
N LYS A 805 0.88 -33.66 -9.06
CA LYS A 805 1.64 -34.87 -9.47
C LYS A 805 0.88 -36.13 -9.10
N TYR A 806 0.44 -36.25 -7.84
CA TYR A 806 -0.28 -37.41 -7.38
C TYR A 806 -1.66 -37.55 -8.02
N PHE A 807 -2.36 -36.44 -8.20
CA PHE A 807 -3.70 -36.41 -8.81
C PHE A 807 -3.65 -36.90 -10.26
N PHE A 808 -2.73 -36.41 -11.06
CA PHE A 808 -2.55 -36.87 -12.44
C PHE A 808 -2.12 -38.32 -12.47
N TYR A 809 -1.21 -38.75 -11.65
CA TYR A 809 -0.79 -40.16 -11.56
C TYR A 809 -1.99 -41.10 -11.36
N LYS A 810 -2.81 -40.85 -10.34
CA LYS A 810 -3.99 -41.73 -10.08
C LYS A 810 -5.01 -41.71 -11.22
N THR A 811 -5.18 -40.59 -11.86
CA THR A 811 -6.15 -40.40 -12.96
C THR A 811 -5.67 -41.13 -14.22
N PHE A 812 -4.40 -40.95 -14.56
CA PHE A 812 -3.80 -41.69 -15.69
C PHE A 812 -3.85 -43.22 -15.48
N ALA A 813 -3.55 -43.68 -14.28
CA ALA A 813 -3.64 -45.09 -13.92
C ALA A 813 -5.04 -45.66 -14.18
N ASN A 814 -6.10 -44.93 -13.77
CA ASN A 814 -7.49 -45.31 -14.01
C ASN A 814 -7.84 -45.34 -15.51
N VAL A 815 -7.45 -44.31 -16.27
CA VAL A 815 -7.73 -44.21 -17.69
C VAL A 815 -6.99 -45.27 -18.51
N LEU A 816 -5.72 -45.58 -18.17
CA LEU A 816 -4.94 -46.62 -18.81
C LEU A 816 -5.61 -47.98 -18.62
N GLY A 817 -6.25 -48.28 -17.50
CA GLY A 817 -7.03 -49.48 -17.29
C GLY A 817 -8.14 -49.65 -18.33
N HIS A 818 -8.86 -48.56 -18.65
CA HIS A 818 -9.91 -48.60 -19.70
C HIS A 818 -9.32 -48.76 -21.11
N VAL A 819 -8.20 -48.12 -21.42
CA VAL A 819 -7.53 -48.31 -22.72
C VAL A 819 -7.04 -49.73 -22.88
N TRP A 820 -6.44 -50.32 -21.81
CA TRP A 820 -5.97 -51.71 -21.81
C TRP A 820 -7.11 -52.70 -21.95
N PHE A 821 -8.25 -52.49 -21.30
CA PHE A 821 -9.45 -53.26 -21.45
C PHE A 821 -9.98 -53.32 -22.89
N GLY A 822 -9.76 -52.23 -23.68
CA GLY A 822 -10.11 -52.12 -25.08
C GLY A 822 -9.59 -53.30 -25.92
N PHE A 823 -8.38 -53.81 -25.61
CA PHE A 823 -7.81 -54.97 -26.32
C PHE A 823 -8.58 -56.26 -26.08
N PHE A 824 -9.28 -56.39 -24.94
CA PHE A 824 -10.05 -57.57 -24.59
C PHE A 824 -11.53 -57.47 -25.00
N ASN A 825 -12.10 -56.25 -24.97
CA ASN A 825 -13.50 -56.03 -25.35
C ASN A 825 -13.73 -55.76 -26.85
N GLY A 826 -12.69 -55.91 -27.67
CA GLY A 826 -12.80 -55.69 -29.10
C GLY A 826 -12.88 -54.25 -29.57
N PHE A 827 -12.45 -53.30 -28.75
CA PHE A 827 -12.49 -51.86 -29.02
C PHE A 827 -13.89 -51.29 -29.16
N THR A 828 -14.84 -51.78 -28.38
CA THR A 828 -16.26 -51.38 -28.42
C THR A 828 -16.58 -50.12 -27.62
N ALA A 829 -15.59 -49.50 -27.00
CA ALA A 829 -15.74 -48.38 -26.03
C ALA A 829 -16.62 -48.69 -24.78
N LEU A 830 -16.82 -49.98 -24.48
CA LEU A 830 -17.49 -50.41 -23.24
C LEU A 830 -16.60 -50.08 -22.02
N THR A 831 -17.25 -49.73 -20.92
CA THR A 831 -16.57 -49.43 -19.66
C THR A 831 -16.13 -50.69 -18.95
N LEU A 832 -14.93 -50.70 -18.32
CA LEU A 832 -14.43 -51.80 -17.46
C LEU A 832 -15.22 -51.87 -16.14
N TYR A 833 -15.61 -50.71 -15.62
CA TYR A 833 -16.33 -50.60 -14.36
C TYR A 833 -17.70 -50.00 -14.58
N ASP A 834 -18.62 -50.26 -13.69
CA ASP A 834 -19.90 -49.58 -13.64
C ASP A 834 -19.73 -48.04 -13.53
N SER A 835 -20.64 -47.30 -14.16
CA SER A 835 -20.58 -45.84 -14.25
C SER A 835 -20.46 -45.14 -12.90
N TRP A 836 -21.06 -45.70 -11.84
CA TRP A 836 -20.99 -45.20 -10.50
C TRP A 836 -19.57 -45.31 -9.93
N TYR A 837 -18.88 -46.42 -10.13
CA TYR A 837 -17.50 -46.61 -9.68
C TYR A 837 -16.54 -45.64 -10.38
N ILE A 838 -16.73 -45.40 -11.66
CA ILE A 838 -15.94 -44.44 -12.45
C ILE A 838 -16.11 -43.04 -11.87
N SER A 839 -17.35 -42.64 -11.57
CA SER A 839 -17.66 -41.32 -11.03
C SER A 839 -17.15 -41.13 -9.59
N LEU A 840 -17.30 -42.16 -8.75
CA LEU A 840 -16.92 -42.13 -7.35
C LEU A 840 -15.41 -42.34 -7.11
N TYR A 841 -14.70 -42.93 -8.08
CA TYR A 841 -13.26 -43.23 -7.96
C TYR A 841 -12.46 -41.96 -7.54
N ALA A 842 -12.67 -40.89 -8.26
CA ALA A 842 -11.92 -39.68 -8.04
C ALA A 842 -12.42 -38.82 -6.83
N ILE A 843 -13.72 -38.92 -6.53
CA ILE A 843 -14.36 -38.11 -5.48
C ILE A 843 -14.33 -38.78 -4.11
N MET A 844 -14.54 -40.08 -4.04
CA MET A 844 -14.72 -40.80 -2.78
C MET A 844 -13.57 -41.77 -2.48
N PHE A 845 -13.24 -42.69 -3.40
CA PHE A 845 -12.28 -43.74 -3.09
C PHE A 845 -10.84 -43.30 -3.03
N THR A 846 -10.45 -42.28 -3.78
CA THR A 846 -9.05 -41.78 -3.84
C THR A 846 -8.89 -40.34 -3.43
N SER A 847 -9.92 -39.65 -2.92
CA SER A 847 -9.85 -38.23 -2.53
C SER A 847 -9.10 -38.02 -1.21
N PHE A 848 -9.30 -38.92 -0.22
CA PHE A 848 -8.75 -38.74 1.11
C PHE A 848 -7.21 -38.70 1.15
N PRO A 849 -6.47 -39.67 0.54
CA PRO A 849 -5.01 -39.56 0.49
C PRO A 849 -4.51 -38.33 -0.22
N VAL A 850 -5.17 -37.90 -1.28
CA VAL A 850 -4.81 -36.70 -2.04
C VAL A 850 -5.02 -35.44 -1.22
N LEU A 851 -6.17 -35.34 -0.54
CA LEU A 851 -6.48 -34.19 0.33
C LEU A 851 -5.54 -34.15 1.54
N SER A 852 -5.28 -35.31 2.19
CA SER A 852 -4.35 -35.41 3.30
C SER A 852 -2.94 -34.95 2.90
N LEU A 853 -2.44 -35.42 1.76
CA LEU A 853 -1.14 -34.97 1.21
C LEU A 853 -1.13 -33.45 0.96
N ALA A 854 -2.19 -32.90 0.38
CA ALA A 854 -2.26 -31.49 0.02
C ALA A 854 -2.46 -30.55 1.23
N VAL A 855 -2.94 -31.07 2.36
CA VAL A 855 -3.21 -30.25 3.56
C VAL A 855 -2.12 -30.43 4.62
N LEU A 856 -1.71 -31.68 4.87
CA LEU A 856 -0.86 -32.03 6.01
C LEU A 856 0.63 -32.21 5.67
N GLU A 857 0.98 -32.30 4.38
CA GLU A 857 2.38 -32.52 3.97
C GLU A 857 3.27 -31.38 4.48
N GLN A 858 4.36 -31.75 5.11
CA GLN A 858 5.36 -30.84 5.63
C GLN A 858 6.74 -31.50 5.47
N ASP A 859 7.62 -30.86 4.70
CA ASP A 859 8.97 -31.37 4.43
C ASP A 859 9.95 -31.01 5.56
N VAL A 860 9.84 -29.79 6.10
CA VAL A 860 10.66 -29.29 7.21
C VAL A 860 9.77 -28.55 8.21
N THR A 861 10.25 -28.43 9.44
CA THR A 861 9.55 -27.64 10.48
C THR A 861 9.57 -26.15 10.15
N ALA A 862 8.65 -25.38 10.76
CA ALA A 862 8.56 -23.93 10.59
C ALA A 862 9.88 -23.22 10.96
N GLU A 863 10.53 -23.66 12.03
CA GLU A 863 11.80 -23.09 12.49
C GLU A 863 12.93 -23.31 11.48
N ILE A 864 13.07 -24.52 10.94
CA ILE A 864 14.08 -24.82 9.92
C ILE A 864 13.82 -24.03 8.63
N SER A 865 12.56 -23.85 8.27
CA SER A 865 12.19 -23.05 7.09
C SER A 865 12.61 -21.58 7.21
N LEU A 866 12.58 -21.01 8.43
CA LEU A 866 13.06 -19.65 8.71
C LEU A 866 14.60 -19.59 8.83
N LEU A 867 15.24 -20.61 9.40
CA LEU A 867 16.70 -20.67 9.52
C LEU A 867 17.40 -20.92 8.17
N SER A 868 16.71 -21.54 7.21
CA SER A 868 17.26 -21.87 5.89
C SER A 868 16.43 -21.22 4.77
N PRO A 869 16.51 -19.90 4.59
CA PRO A 869 15.70 -19.16 3.60
C PRO A 869 15.99 -19.60 2.16
N GLU A 870 17.15 -20.22 1.89
CA GLU A 870 17.52 -20.75 0.57
C GLU A 870 16.52 -21.80 0.04
N LEU A 871 15.82 -22.51 0.92
CA LEU A 871 14.79 -23.48 0.54
C LEU A 871 13.64 -22.83 -0.23
N TYR A 872 13.45 -21.52 -0.12
CA TYR A 872 12.44 -20.79 -0.86
C TYR A 872 12.73 -20.68 -2.37
N ARG A 873 14.00 -20.78 -2.78
CA ARG A 873 14.43 -20.69 -4.19
C ARG A 873 13.80 -21.74 -5.08
N VAL A 874 13.38 -22.88 -4.53
CA VAL A 874 12.67 -23.94 -5.26
C VAL A 874 11.37 -23.42 -5.89
N GLY A 875 10.64 -22.57 -5.18
CA GLY A 875 9.42 -21.94 -5.70
C GLY A 875 9.69 -20.87 -6.77
N GLN A 876 10.73 -20.07 -6.60
CA GLN A 876 11.12 -19.03 -7.56
C GLN A 876 11.60 -19.62 -8.89
N SER A 877 12.39 -20.68 -8.83
CA SER A 877 12.90 -21.38 -10.04
C SER A 877 11.80 -22.10 -10.83
N GLY A 878 10.64 -22.35 -10.19
CA GLY A 878 9.57 -23.14 -10.79
C GLY A 878 9.97 -24.58 -11.13
N SER A 879 11.09 -25.09 -10.55
CA SER A 879 11.71 -26.37 -10.90
C SER A 879 10.79 -27.58 -10.69
N LEU A 880 9.81 -27.48 -9.81
CA LEU A 880 8.84 -28.54 -9.54
C LEU A 880 7.70 -28.61 -10.58
N PHE A 881 7.48 -27.52 -11.33
CA PHE A 881 6.50 -27.41 -12.40
C PHE A 881 7.20 -27.10 -13.73
N THR A 882 7.96 -28.04 -14.25
CA THR A 882 8.58 -27.94 -15.58
C THR A 882 7.82 -28.82 -16.58
N TYR A 883 7.81 -28.46 -17.86
CA TYR A 883 7.27 -29.28 -18.95
C TYR A 883 8.14 -30.53 -19.25
N LYS A 884 9.22 -30.76 -18.48
CA LYS A 884 10.08 -31.93 -18.62
C LYS A 884 9.64 -33.05 -17.69
#